data_830e2afb2fa15dd678e49cdf6a793292
#
_entry.id   830e2afb2fa15dd678e49cdf6a793292
#
_cell.length_a   1.000
_cell.length_b   1.000
_cell.length_c   1.000
_cell.angle_alpha   90.00
_cell.angle_beta   90.00
_cell.angle_gamma   90.00
#
_symmetry.space_group_name_H-M   'P 1'
#
loop_
_entity.id
_entity.type
_entity.pdbx_description
1 polymer ?
#
loop_
_entity_poly.entity_id
_entity_poly.type
_entity_poly.pdbx_seq_one_letter_code
_entity_poly.pdbx_strand_id
1 'polypeptide(L)'
;DDFFNEYREHYADLVEYISGKRFVKKGGKFVEEKTKTAASEFANAFNGDDKAVRDFVKKMMGRLVFLQFLQKKGWLGVPKNAKWGTGDKNFIYNLFNNADDSVKNDFLEQALEPLFFNSLNCNRGQESIAPKAICSIYGSEIRIPYLNGGLFEEDELDKKRVKFKKEHFESIFEFFNQYNFTIDETDTDDVEIGVDPEMLGKIFENLLEDNKDKGAFYTPKEIVQYMCRESLIAYLETETLKPDETASKDKIKNFVLNHEALSFSEKEKADILKALIDVKICDPAVGSGAFPMGMLNELLPCVQILTGEAKTRVELKKHIVKNNIYGVDIEKGAVDIARLRFWLAIIVDEEEPLPLPNLDYKIMQGNSLLESFEGEDLSNMTKQESGNLFDNGETIAKLTQAINGFYIPHDHVAKAKIRAQIKENIIQLLKERQLPPKVIEDLSKLDLHENSQFFLWHTWFYDVFNRPNDCNGRNGFDIVIGNPPYKIISKDDSKKSIYDKNFIVAHGGKRNLYHLFFEQGINLLHDNSILSYITPDTYFSGNDTESLREFFVKNCEIKSIVHYTEKDKVFENVTQAVAVCIMKKNISKNCIFHIFEKDSYNQISYSALNKENKFIFKSANIIITKMKKCKNTFDDICEAYKGDVNLGLKKNFFTNKKSKNTLPLIRGVQISKYIWSPGSEYCSLTALSKNHTDKERIVFQEVANMGLKQRTKGTILKNIIAGDSCNVLFSTNENFPNKYILAILNSKAINYYFKYFNQTNHVPIGEVRKFPIPSATPAQQQEIIVLVDKILAAKKDCRVKHENDSELADTSTLEMQIDALVYKLYGLTDEEIKIIEQT
;
A
#
# COMPACT_ATOMS: atom_id res chain seq x y z
N ASP A 1 20.58 -4.61 -8.47
CA ASP A 1 20.26 -5.82 -7.71
C ASP A 1 21.47 -6.36 -6.93
N ASP A 2 22.68 -6.30 -7.48
CA ASP A 2 23.90 -6.80 -6.83
C ASP A 2 24.24 -5.98 -5.58
N PHE A 3 24.26 -4.66 -5.68
CA PHE A 3 24.43 -3.76 -4.52
C PHE A 3 23.43 -4.08 -3.40
N PHE A 4 22.16 -4.28 -3.74
CA PHE A 4 21.13 -4.61 -2.76
C PHE A 4 21.39 -5.95 -2.05
N ASN A 5 21.78 -6.98 -2.81
CA ASN A 5 22.05 -8.30 -2.24
C ASN A 5 23.25 -8.26 -1.30
N GLU A 6 24.36 -7.61 -1.69
CA GLU A 6 25.54 -7.47 -0.85
C GLU A 6 25.28 -6.61 0.40
N TYR A 7 24.57 -5.49 0.25
CA TYR A 7 24.17 -4.65 1.38
C TYR A 7 23.35 -5.43 2.40
N ARG A 8 22.42 -6.27 1.92
CA ARG A 8 21.59 -7.12 2.79
C ARG A 8 22.42 -8.17 3.53
N GLU A 9 23.42 -8.75 2.89
CA GLU A 9 24.32 -9.72 3.54
C GLU A 9 25.12 -9.02 4.67
N HIS A 10 25.73 -7.87 4.42
CA HIS A 10 26.42 -7.10 5.46
C HIS A 10 25.50 -6.72 6.63
N TYR A 11 24.27 -6.29 6.32
CA TYR A 11 23.26 -6.03 7.34
C TYR A 11 22.96 -7.28 8.17
N ALA A 12 22.75 -8.43 7.52
CA ALA A 12 22.46 -9.69 8.20
C ALA A 12 23.63 -10.16 9.08
N ASP A 13 24.87 -10.01 8.62
CA ASP A 13 26.09 -10.34 9.35
C ASP A 13 26.23 -9.51 10.64
N LEU A 14 25.95 -8.21 10.58
CA LEU A 14 25.98 -7.33 11.76
C LEU A 14 24.87 -7.67 12.77
N VAL A 15 23.65 -7.97 12.30
CA VAL A 15 22.55 -8.41 13.17
C VAL A 15 22.88 -9.76 13.81
N GLU A 16 23.42 -10.71 13.02
CA GLU A 16 23.85 -12.03 13.53
C GLU A 16 24.96 -11.91 14.57
N TYR A 17 25.94 -11.02 14.34
CA TYR A 17 27.02 -10.78 15.30
C TYR A 17 26.50 -10.32 16.65
N ILE A 18 25.52 -9.42 16.69
CA ILE A 18 24.94 -8.92 17.96
C ILE A 18 24.03 -9.99 18.59
N SER A 19 23.04 -10.51 17.84
CA SER A 19 21.93 -11.30 18.38
C SER A 19 22.17 -12.82 18.39
N GLY A 20 23.14 -13.31 17.63
CA GLY A 20 23.32 -14.75 17.36
C GLY A 20 22.22 -15.35 16.47
N LYS A 21 21.44 -14.51 15.78
CA LYS A 21 20.30 -14.90 14.95
C LYS A 21 20.47 -14.35 13.55
N ARG A 22 20.31 -15.20 12.55
CA ARG A 22 20.30 -14.80 11.13
C ARG A 22 18.89 -14.93 10.56
N PHE A 23 18.42 -13.89 9.93
CA PHE A 23 17.12 -13.90 9.26
C PHE A 23 17.32 -14.04 7.76
N VAL A 24 16.77 -15.11 7.16
CA VAL A 24 16.85 -15.39 5.72
C VAL A 24 15.47 -15.43 5.09
N LYS A 25 15.38 -15.02 3.84
CA LYS A 25 14.11 -15.00 3.10
C LYS A 25 13.83 -16.37 2.48
N LYS A 26 12.86 -17.13 3.03
CA LYS A 26 12.40 -18.43 2.50
C LYS A 26 10.92 -18.33 2.11
N GLY A 27 10.59 -18.64 0.83
CA GLY A 27 9.22 -18.61 0.35
C GLY A 27 8.52 -17.24 0.47
N GLY A 28 9.29 -16.14 0.43
CA GLY A 28 8.78 -14.77 0.57
C GLY A 28 8.53 -14.31 2.01
N LYS A 29 8.86 -15.12 3.02
CA LYS A 29 8.87 -14.76 4.44
C LYS A 29 10.30 -14.77 4.96
N PHE A 30 10.63 -13.84 5.88
CA PHE A 30 11.85 -13.94 6.64
C PHE A 30 11.66 -14.99 7.74
N VAL A 31 12.56 -15.95 7.76
CA VAL A 31 12.57 -17.04 8.73
C VAL A 31 13.88 -16.95 9.50
N GLU A 32 13.81 -17.04 10.82
CA GLU A 32 14.99 -17.17 11.67
C GLU A 32 15.67 -18.52 11.34
N GLU A 33 16.92 -18.47 10.88
CA GLU A 33 17.78 -19.65 10.75
C GLU A 33 18.58 -19.86 12.03
N LYS A 34 18.64 -21.10 12.48
CA LYS A 34 19.58 -21.48 13.54
C LYS A 34 20.99 -21.31 13.01
N THR A 35 21.71 -20.34 13.53
CA THR A 35 23.12 -20.14 13.24
C THR A 35 23.98 -20.92 14.24
N LYS A 36 25.25 -21.16 13.90
CA LYS A 36 26.26 -21.68 14.85
C LYS A 36 26.91 -20.54 15.64
N THR A 37 26.58 -19.30 15.31
CA THR A 37 27.15 -18.10 15.91
C THR A 37 26.47 -17.88 17.27
N ALA A 38 27.25 -17.82 18.32
CA ALA A 38 26.73 -17.41 19.61
C ALA A 38 26.49 -15.90 19.62
N ALA A 39 25.42 -15.46 20.31
CA ALA A 39 25.20 -14.05 20.54
C ALA A 39 26.42 -13.40 21.21
N SER A 40 26.77 -12.19 20.80
CA SER A 40 27.85 -11.43 21.42
C SER A 40 27.44 -10.94 22.83
N GLU A 41 28.41 -10.50 23.61
CA GLU A 41 28.16 -9.87 24.93
C GLU A 41 27.24 -8.65 24.83
N PHE A 42 27.15 -8.00 23.66
CA PHE A 42 26.34 -6.82 23.40
C PHE A 42 24.84 -7.13 23.27
N ALA A 43 24.44 -8.39 23.08
CA ALA A 43 23.02 -8.78 23.04
C ALA A 43 22.28 -8.39 24.33
N ASN A 44 22.95 -8.44 25.47
CA ASN A 44 22.38 -8.05 26.76
C ASN A 44 21.98 -6.58 26.83
N ALA A 45 22.66 -5.69 26.09
CA ALA A 45 22.32 -4.25 26.02
C ALA A 45 20.95 -3.99 25.37
N PHE A 46 20.44 -4.95 24.59
CA PHE A 46 19.14 -4.87 23.94
C PHE A 46 18.04 -5.65 24.67
N ASN A 47 18.32 -6.23 25.84
CA ASN A 47 17.33 -6.97 26.64
C ASN A 47 16.56 -8.06 25.88
N GLY A 48 17.18 -8.68 24.86
CA GLY A 48 16.54 -9.68 24.02
C GLY A 48 15.55 -9.13 23.00
N ASP A 49 15.52 -7.81 22.80
CA ASP A 49 14.69 -7.16 21.75
C ASP A 49 15.39 -7.22 20.40
N ASP A 50 15.06 -8.24 19.63
CA ASP A 50 15.59 -8.44 18.28
C ASP A 50 15.23 -7.29 17.34
N LYS A 51 14.09 -6.61 17.55
CA LYS A 51 13.71 -5.44 16.76
C LYS A 51 14.65 -4.27 17.02
N ALA A 52 14.97 -4.00 18.27
CA ALA A 52 15.90 -2.93 18.63
C ALA A 52 17.30 -3.18 18.03
N VAL A 53 17.78 -4.42 18.00
CA VAL A 53 19.05 -4.79 17.31
C VAL A 53 18.99 -4.46 15.84
N ARG A 54 17.92 -4.84 15.16
CA ARG A 54 17.73 -4.56 13.73
C ARG A 54 17.64 -3.07 13.42
N ASP A 55 16.91 -2.33 14.23
CA ASP A 55 16.75 -0.88 14.08
C ASP A 55 18.08 -0.15 14.31
N PHE A 56 18.89 -0.59 15.28
CA PHE A 56 20.24 -0.08 15.50
C PHE A 56 21.14 -0.29 14.27
N VAL A 57 21.19 -1.52 13.74
CA VAL A 57 22.04 -1.83 12.58
C VAL A 57 21.56 -1.08 11.34
N LYS A 58 20.24 -0.99 11.10
CA LYS A 58 19.67 -0.20 10.00
C LYS A 58 20.11 1.27 10.07
N LYS A 59 19.99 1.88 11.25
CA LYS A 59 20.37 3.27 11.49
C LYS A 59 21.85 3.50 11.22
N MET A 60 22.72 2.62 11.73
CA MET A 60 24.18 2.68 11.52
C MET A 60 24.52 2.55 10.03
N MET A 61 23.99 1.54 9.35
CA MET A 61 24.21 1.33 7.91
C MET A 61 23.69 2.52 7.07
N GLY A 62 22.52 3.09 7.43
CA GLY A 62 21.99 4.30 6.80
C GLY A 62 22.92 5.50 6.94
N ARG A 63 23.50 5.72 8.13
CA ARG A 63 24.51 6.77 8.36
C ARG A 63 25.75 6.54 7.51
N LEU A 64 26.25 5.29 7.42
CA LEU A 64 27.42 4.99 6.59
C LEU A 64 27.16 5.26 5.11
N VAL A 65 25.98 4.91 4.60
CA VAL A 65 25.60 5.23 3.21
C VAL A 65 25.53 6.75 3.00
N PHE A 66 24.95 7.50 3.93
CA PHE A 66 24.89 8.96 3.82
C PHE A 66 26.30 9.58 3.74
N LEU A 67 27.27 9.02 4.52
CA LEU A 67 28.67 9.46 4.44
C LEU A 67 29.28 9.23 3.05
N GLN A 68 28.88 8.15 2.35
CA GLN A 68 29.37 7.90 0.99
C GLN A 68 28.95 9.06 0.04
N PHE A 69 27.71 9.55 0.16
CA PHE A 69 27.28 10.71 -0.61
C PHE A 69 28.02 11.98 -0.23
N LEU A 70 28.26 12.22 1.07
CA LEU A 70 29.00 13.42 1.52
C LEU A 70 30.46 13.41 1.04
N GLN A 71 31.14 12.27 1.12
CA GLN A 71 32.54 12.19 0.64
C GLN A 71 32.60 12.33 -0.89
N LYS A 72 31.64 11.79 -1.64
CA LYS A 72 31.55 11.98 -3.08
C LYS A 72 31.37 13.46 -3.46
N LYS A 73 30.55 14.20 -2.67
CA LYS A 73 30.40 15.65 -2.77
C LYS A 73 31.72 16.41 -2.44
N GLY A 74 32.73 15.74 -1.85
CA GLY A 74 33.96 16.34 -1.42
C GLY A 74 33.83 17.22 -0.18
N TRP A 75 32.88 16.91 0.71
CA TRP A 75 32.64 17.66 1.95
C TRP A 75 33.27 17.01 3.19
N LEU A 76 33.83 15.81 3.08
CA LEU A 76 34.54 15.15 4.15
C LEU A 76 36.04 15.21 3.92
N GLY A 77 36.82 15.40 4.99
CA GLY A 77 38.29 15.45 4.90
C GLY A 77 38.83 16.65 4.11
N VAL A 78 38.12 17.77 4.09
CA VAL A 78 38.58 18.99 3.39
C VAL A 78 39.79 19.57 4.11
N PRO A 79 40.92 19.84 3.42
CA PRO A 79 42.07 20.51 4.05
C PRO A 79 41.68 21.88 4.63
N LYS A 80 42.30 22.27 5.77
CA LYS A 80 41.94 23.48 6.55
C LYS A 80 41.71 24.74 5.72
N ASN A 81 42.56 24.97 4.72
CA ASN A 81 42.56 26.18 3.90
C ASN A 81 41.99 26.00 2.49
N ALA A 82 41.39 24.82 2.20
CA ALA A 82 40.83 24.51 0.89
C ALA A 82 39.34 24.85 0.81
N LYS A 83 38.79 24.98 -0.41
CA LYS A 83 37.37 25.20 -0.63
C LYS A 83 36.58 23.91 -0.35
N TRP A 84 35.30 24.04 0.04
CA TRP A 84 34.39 22.91 0.07
C TRP A 84 34.30 22.27 -1.32
N GLY A 85 34.01 20.94 -1.37
CA GLY A 85 34.04 20.18 -2.61
C GLY A 85 35.40 19.58 -2.98
N THR A 86 36.50 19.98 -2.29
CA THR A 86 37.86 19.48 -2.53
C THR A 86 38.29 18.39 -1.53
N GLY A 87 37.38 17.91 -0.73
CA GLY A 87 37.65 16.89 0.29
C GLY A 87 37.97 15.51 -0.30
N ASP A 88 38.29 14.59 0.58
CA ASP A 88 38.69 13.25 0.22
C ASP A 88 37.45 12.42 -0.19
N LYS A 89 37.42 12.01 -1.46
CA LYS A 89 36.29 11.19 -2.01
C LYS A 89 36.27 9.75 -1.50
N ASN A 90 37.33 9.30 -0.80
CA ASN A 90 37.43 8.01 -0.14
C ASN A 90 37.65 8.16 1.38
N PHE A 91 37.15 9.26 1.94
CA PHE A 91 37.45 9.69 3.31
C PHE A 91 37.24 8.58 4.35
N ILE A 92 36.11 7.89 4.32
CA ILE A 92 35.79 6.86 5.33
C ILE A 92 36.73 5.66 5.22
N TYR A 93 37.01 5.22 4.00
CA TYR A 93 37.97 4.14 3.74
C TYR A 93 39.39 4.51 4.20
N ASN A 94 39.84 5.72 3.88
CA ASN A 94 41.15 6.22 4.29
C ASN A 94 41.24 6.42 5.81
N LEU A 95 40.17 6.93 6.45
CA LEU A 95 40.10 7.07 7.90
C LEU A 95 40.23 5.69 8.61
N PHE A 96 39.56 4.65 8.08
CA PHE A 96 39.66 3.29 8.62
C PHE A 96 41.08 2.72 8.42
N ASN A 97 41.65 2.87 7.23
CA ASN A 97 42.95 2.30 6.93
C ASN A 97 44.11 2.95 7.73
N ASN A 98 44.01 4.26 7.97
CA ASN A 98 45.01 5.01 8.75
C ASN A 98 44.92 4.74 10.26
N ALA A 99 43.79 4.20 10.74
CA ALA A 99 43.59 3.82 12.14
C ALA A 99 44.50 2.65 12.53
N ASP A 100 45.00 2.64 13.75
CA ASP A 100 45.66 1.49 14.34
C ASP A 100 44.68 0.35 14.68
N ASP A 101 45.20 -0.83 14.95
CA ASP A 101 44.38 -2.03 15.24
C ASP A 101 43.48 -1.86 16.47
N SER A 102 43.85 -1.04 17.45
CA SER A 102 43.04 -0.74 18.64
C SER A 102 41.81 0.06 18.24
N VAL A 103 41.99 1.08 17.42
CA VAL A 103 40.90 1.93 16.88
C VAL A 103 40.03 1.15 15.92
N LYS A 104 40.64 0.31 15.03
CA LYS A 104 39.88 -0.52 14.07
C LYS A 104 38.92 -1.49 14.76
N ASN A 105 39.31 -2.07 15.89
CA ASN A 105 38.47 -2.99 16.68
C ASN A 105 37.41 -2.28 17.53
N ASP A 106 37.41 -0.95 17.55
CA ASP A 106 36.44 -0.11 18.24
C ASP A 106 36.07 1.11 17.40
N PHE A 107 36.02 0.91 16.08
CA PHE A 107 35.92 1.97 15.09
C PHE A 107 34.61 2.76 15.21
N LEU A 108 33.53 2.10 15.65
CA LEU A 108 32.26 2.77 15.90
C LEU A 108 32.42 3.85 16.99
N GLU A 109 32.89 3.50 18.18
CA GLU A 109 33.00 4.45 19.30
C GLU A 109 34.13 5.48 19.10
N GLN A 110 35.29 5.04 18.54
CA GLN A 110 36.47 5.90 18.46
C GLN A 110 36.57 6.79 17.21
N ALA A 111 35.86 6.44 16.14
CA ALA A 111 35.89 7.19 14.88
C ALA A 111 34.51 7.63 14.38
N LEU A 112 33.55 6.68 14.25
CA LEU A 112 32.25 6.99 13.64
C LEU A 112 31.35 7.83 14.56
N GLU A 113 31.27 7.51 15.85
CA GLU A 113 30.49 8.34 16.80
C GLU A 113 31.01 9.77 16.93
N PRO A 114 32.32 10.02 17.08
CA PRO A 114 32.87 11.38 16.96
C PRO A 114 32.59 12.09 15.63
N LEU A 115 32.56 11.33 14.54
CA LEU A 115 32.18 11.87 13.23
C LEU A 115 30.69 12.25 13.19
N PHE A 116 29.81 11.39 13.72
CA PHE A 116 28.35 11.64 13.74
C PHE A 116 28.00 12.76 14.71
N PHE A 117 28.36 12.62 15.98
CA PHE A 117 27.83 13.44 17.06
C PHE A 117 28.67 14.71 17.29
N ASN A 118 30.00 14.59 17.20
CA ASN A 118 30.90 15.71 17.50
C ASN A 118 31.36 16.47 16.26
N SER A 119 31.02 15.95 15.03
CA SER A 119 31.33 16.64 13.79
C SER A 119 30.08 17.08 13.05
N LEU A 120 29.32 16.15 12.48
CA LEU A 120 28.17 16.44 11.62
C LEU A 120 27.00 17.04 12.40
N ASN A 121 26.82 16.70 13.68
CA ASN A 121 25.74 17.20 14.54
C ASN A 121 26.22 18.24 15.58
N CYS A 122 27.44 18.73 15.52
CA CYS A 122 27.99 19.72 16.44
C CYS A 122 28.49 20.95 15.72
N ASN A 123 27.97 22.12 16.11
CA ASN A 123 28.45 23.41 15.57
C ASN A 123 29.81 23.77 16.19
N ARG A 124 30.88 23.78 15.39
CA ARG A 124 32.26 24.05 15.77
C ARG A 124 32.75 25.38 15.23
N GLY A 125 31.84 26.29 14.90
CA GLY A 125 32.13 27.59 14.34
C GLY A 125 32.49 27.58 12.85
N GLN A 126 32.95 28.72 12.33
CA GLN A 126 33.17 28.93 10.88
C GLN A 126 34.24 27.99 10.29
N GLU A 127 35.26 27.64 11.05
CA GLU A 127 36.38 26.83 10.53
C GLU A 127 35.96 25.36 10.35
N SER A 128 34.95 24.87 11.09
CA SER A 128 34.43 23.49 10.99
C SER A 128 35.52 22.41 11.11
N ILE A 129 36.61 22.70 11.85
CA ILE A 129 37.70 21.74 12.07
C ILE A 129 37.17 20.47 12.76
N ALA A 130 37.57 19.30 12.28
CA ALA A 130 37.17 18.02 12.84
C ALA A 130 37.73 17.86 14.30
N PRO A 131 37.06 17.03 15.15
CA PRO A 131 37.58 16.69 16.48
C PRO A 131 38.99 16.13 16.42
N LYS A 132 39.76 16.37 17.50
CA LYS A 132 41.14 15.88 17.60
C LYS A 132 41.28 14.38 17.35
N ALA A 133 40.34 13.57 17.82
CA ALA A 133 40.31 12.13 17.58
C ALA A 133 40.36 11.83 16.07
N ILE A 134 39.47 12.44 15.28
CA ILE A 134 39.40 12.25 13.83
C ILE A 134 40.68 12.78 13.14
N CYS A 135 41.14 13.99 13.50
CA CYS A 135 42.38 14.57 12.92
C CYS A 135 43.61 13.67 13.24
N SER A 136 43.67 13.07 14.43
CA SER A 136 44.79 12.19 14.80
C SER A 136 44.79 10.88 13.99
N ILE A 137 43.61 10.29 13.76
CA ILE A 137 43.48 9.07 12.92
C ILE A 137 43.80 9.42 11.45
N TYR A 138 43.25 10.52 10.95
CA TYR A 138 43.46 10.95 9.57
C TYR A 138 44.89 11.42 9.27
N GLY A 139 45.62 11.87 10.31
CA GLY A 139 47.03 12.30 10.23
C GLY A 139 47.22 13.79 9.87
N SER A 140 46.14 14.58 9.80
CA SER A 140 46.20 16.04 9.53
C SER A 140 44.97 16.77 10.05
N GLU A 141 45.08 18.10 10.21
CA GLU A 141 43.92 18.97 10.47
C GLU A 141 43.03 19.04 9.23
N ILE A 142 41.80 18.60 9.36
CA ILE A 142 40.77 18.54 8.30
C ILE A 142 39.49 19.23 8.75
N ARG A 143 38.68 19.60 7.77
CA ARG A 143 37.34 20.17 7.97
C ARG A 143 36.27 19.12 7.64
N ILE A 144 35.22 19.09 8.47
CA ILE A 144 34.03 18.30 8.28
C ILE A 144 32.83 19.22 8.56
N PRO A 145 31.78 19.24 7.74
CA PRO A 145 30.71 20.20 7.89
C PRO A 145 29.84 19.93 9.15
N TYR A 146 29.17 21.00 9.62
CA TYR A 146 28.03 20.90 10.52
C TYR A 146 26.74 20.85 9.69
N LEU A 147 26.01 19.77 9.76
CA LEU A 147 24.79 19.57 8.96
C LEU A 147 23.49 19.64 9.78
N ASN A 148 23.57 19.46 11.11
CA ASN A 148 22.40 19.50 12.02
C ASN A 148 21.24 18.59 11.60
N GLY A 149 21.52 17.48 10.92
CA GLY A 149 20.49 16.53 10.49
C GLY A 149 20.05 15.61 11.64
N GLY A 150 18.76 15.37 11.83
CA GLY A 150 18.23 14.43 12.82
C GLY A 150 18.80 13.02 12.72
N LEU A 151 19.29 12.61 11.55
CA LEU A 151 20.00 11.35 11.33
C LEU A 151 21.22 11.16 12.23
N PHE A 152 21.91 12.26 12.58
CA PHE A 152 23.12 12.27 13.41
C PHE A 152 22.84 12.71 14.86
N GLU A 153 21.57 12.80 15.28
CA GLU A 153 21.24 12.94 16.69
C GLU A 153 21.46 11.62 17.44
N GLU A 154 22.11 11.71 18.61
CA GLU A 154 22.28 10.55 19.48
C GLU A 154 20.93 10.21 20.12
N ASP A 155 20.52 8.93 20.03
CA ASP A 155 19.32 8.42 20.69
C ASP A 155 19.61 7.25 21.64
N GLU A 156 18.56 6.63 22.19
CA GLU A 156 18.68 5.52 23.15
C GLU A 156 19.31 4.26 22.53
N LEU A 157 19.24 4.08 21.21
CA LEU A 157 19.90 2.97 20.53
C LEU A 157 21.41 3.20 20.43
N ASP A 158 21.85 4.42 20.16
CA ASP A 158 23.26 4.78 20.09
C ASP A 158 23.99 4.55 21.44
N LYS A 159 23.28 4.72 22.57
CA LYS A 159 23.83 4.50 23.91
C LYS A 159 24.12 3.03 24.24
N LYS A 160 23.80 2.09 23.35
CA LYS A 160 24.03 0.65 23.56
C LYS A 160 25.50 0.22 23.47
N ARG A 161 26.39 1.06 22.95
CA ARG A 161 27.84 0.91 22.88
C ARG A 161 28.28 -0.46 22.36
N VAL A 162 27.81 -0.82 21.17
CA VAL A 162 28.18 -2.06 20.50
C VAL A 162 29.56 -1.91 19.86
N LYS A 163 30.47 -2.87 20.12
CA LYS A 163 31.79 -2.95 19.48
C LYS A 163 31.76 -3.99 18.39
N PHE A 164 32.03 -3.58 17.16
CA PHE A 164 32.21 -4.48 16.03
C PHE A 164 33.67 -4.81 15.83
N LYS A 165 33.97 -6.00 15.37
CA LYS A 165 35.30 -6.39 14.95
C LYS A 165 35.71 -5.63 13.70
N LYS A 166 37.04 -5.39 13.53
CA LYS A 166 37.58 -4.68 12.37
C LYS A 166 37.15 -5.29 11.03
N GLU A 167 37.02 -6.62 10.96
CA GLU A 167 36.66 -7.34 9.75
C GLU A 167 35.28 -6.95 9.22
N HIS A 168 34.34 -6.57 10.08
CA HIS A 168 33.02 -6.11 9.65
C HIS A 168 33.10 -4.78 8.90
N PHE A 169 33.84 -3.80 9.44
CA PHE A 169 33.98 -2.50 8.78
C PHE A 169 34.87 -2.58 7.56
N GLU A 170 35.94 -3.39 7.58
CA GLU A 170 36.79 -3.65 6.41
C GLU A 170 35.95 -4.14 5.25
N SER A 171 35.18 -5.20 5.45
CA SER A 171 34.29 -5.77 4.44
C SER A 171 33.23 -4.78 3.93
N ILE A 172 32.59 -3.99 4.82
CA ILE A 172 31.58 -2.97 4.43
C ILE A 172 32.23 -1.86 3.59
N PHE A 173 33.42 -1.36 3.97
CA PHE A 173 34.05 -0.28 3.23
C PHE A 173 34.65 -0.73 1.90
N GLU A 174 35.16 -1.98 1.82
CA GLU A 174 35.55 -2.59 0.55
C GLU A 174 34.34 -2.73 -0.39
N PHE A 175 33.21 -3.17 0.14
CA PHE A 175 31.95 -3.26 -0.60
C PHE A 175 31.52 -1.88 -1.12
N PHE A 176 31.46 -0.83 -0.28
CA PHE A 176 31.06 0.49 -0.75
C PHE A 176 31.99 1.07 -1.81
N ASN A 177 33.28 0.77 -1.76
CA ASN A 177 34.25 1.25 -2.74
C ASN A 177 34.10 0.63 -4.14
N GLN A 178 33.34 -0.46 -4.27
CA GLN A 178 33.06 -1.08 -5.58
C GLN A 178 31.99 -0.34 -6.36
N TYR A 179 31.23 0.57 -5.69
CA TYR A 179 30.09 1.25 -6.28
C TYR A 179 30.29 2.78 -6.36
N ASN A 180 29.75 3.37 -7.41
CA ASN A 180 29.73 4.80 -7.58
C ASN A 180 28.46 5.39 -6.96
N PHE A 181 28.57 6.21 -5.94
CA PHE A 181 27.43 6.89 -5.32
C PHE A 181 27.12 8.17 -6.09
N THR A 182 26.06 8.16 -6.90
CA THR A 182 25.57 9.33 -7.64
C THR A 182 24.67 10.18 -6.75
N ILE A 183 24.85 11.50 -6.81
CA ILE A 183 24.14 12.43 -5.92
C ILE A 183 22.82 12.87 -6.58
N ASP A 184 22.70 12.80 -7.91
CA ASP A 184 21.55 13.30 -8.67
C ASP A 184 20.67 12.14 -9.19
N GLU A 185 19.42 12.07 -8.71
CA GLU A 185 18.41 11.09 -9.21
C GLU A 185 17.95 11.37 -10.65
N THR A 186 18.33 12.54 -11.21
CA THR A 186 17.91 13.00 -12.55
C THR A 186 19.01 12.91 -13.60
N ASP A 187 20.26 12.61 -13.24
CA ASP A 187 21.38 12.54 -14.16
C ASP A 187 21.41 11.17 -14.87
N THR A 188 21.17 11.20 -16.19
CA THR A 188 21.17 10.02 -17.06
C THR A 188 22.51 9.72 -17.70
N ASP A 189 23.51 10.58 -17.54
CA ASP A 189 24.79 10.49 -18.23
C ASP A 189 25.86 9.68 -17.47
N ASP A 190 25.69 9.43 -16.18
CA ASP A 190 26.59 8.57 -15.38
C ASP A 190 26.12 7.11 -15.41
N VAL A 191 26.30 6.43 -16.52
CA VAL A 191 25.80 5.06 -16.81
C VAL A 191 26.66 3.92 -16.20
N GLU A 192 27.62 4.19 -15.35
CA GLU A 192 28.31 3.14 -14.58
C GLU A 192 27.62 2.95 -13.22
N ILE A 193 27.09 1.76 -12.97
CA ILE A 193 26.46 1.20 -11.75
C ILE A 193 26.44 2.20 -10.58
N GLY A 194 25.58 3.21 -10.69
CA GLY A 194 25.39 4.25 -9.69
C GLY A 194 24.42 3.83 -8.59
N VAL A 195 24.73 4.15 -7.34
CA VAL A 195 23.77 4.06 -6.22
C VAL A 195 23.18 5.45 -6.03
N ASP A 196 21.90 5.61 -6.36
CA ASP A 196 21.16 6.85 -6.19
C ASP A 196 20.33 6.86 -4.88
N PRO A 197 19.85 8.01 -4.41
CA PRO A 197 19.00 8.10 -3.23
C PRO A 197 17.67 7.33 -3.34
N GLU A 198 17.14 7.09 -4.55
CA GLU A 198 15.93 6.28 -4.78
C GLU A 198 16.20 4.81 -4.50
N MET A 199 17.36 4.31 -4.94
CA MET A 199 17.77 2.92 -4.66
C MET A 199 17.85 2.66 -3.15
N LEU A 200 18.23 3.66 -2.33
CA LEU A 200 18.18 3.54 -0.87
C LEU A 200 16.76 3.26 -0.37
N GLY A 201 15.76 3.95 -0.91
CA GLY A 201 14.35 3.69 -0.59
C GLY A 201 13.99 2.22 -0.84
N LYS A 202 14.31 1.69 -2.03
CA LYS A 202 14.09 0.28 -2.40
C LYS A 202 14.83 -0.68 -1.46
N ILE A 203 16.07 -0.38 -1.10
CA ILE A 203 16.88 -1.22 -0.19
C ILE A 203 16.24 -1.28 1.20
N PHE A 204 15.92 -0.14 1.78
CA PHE A 204 15.39 -0.08 3.14
C PHE A 204 13.99 -0.65 3.25
N GLU A 205 13.10 -0.42 2.28
CA GLU A 205 11.79 -1.07 2.25
C GLU A 205 11.89 -2.60 2.13
N ASN A 206 12.86 -3.11 1.38
CA ASN A 206 13.09 -4.55 1.28
C ASN A 206 13.79 -5.16 2.51
N LEU A 207 14.48 -4.36 3.32
CA LEU A 207 15.03 -4.75 4.63
C LEU A 207 13.97 -4.74 5.74
N LEU A 208 12.78 -4.21 5.50
CA LEU A 208 11.64 -4.37 6.40
C LEU A 208 11.19 -5.84 6.32
N GLU A 209 11.50 -6.60 7.34
CA GLU A 209 11.41 -8.07 7.38
C GLU A 209 9.99 -8.62 7.23
N ASP A 210 8.99 -7.80 7.56
CA ASP A 210 7.58 -8.19 7.59
C ASP A 210 6.73 -7.54 6.48
N ASN A 211 7.33 -7.16 5.34
CA ASN A 211 6.62 -6.42 4.29
C ASN A 211 5.33 -7.12 3.82
N LYS A 212 5.35 -8.46 3.66
CA LYS A 212 4.13 -9.20 3.29
C LYS A 212 3.08 -9.20 4.41
N ASP A 213 3.50 -9.32 5.66
CA ASP A 213 2.57 -9.33 6.80
C ASP A 213 2.08 -7.91 7.14
N LYS A 214 2.83 -6.88 6.77
CA LYS A 214 2.46 -5.46 6.90
C LYS A 214 1.73 -4.93 5.66
N GLY A 215 1.83 -5.60 4.50
CA GLY A 215 1.20 -5.20 3.25
C GLY A 215 1.87 -3.97 2.59
N ALA A 216 3.14 -3.72 2.90
CA ALA A 216 3.92 -2.64 2.32
C ALA A 216 4.67 -3.12 1.06
N PHE A 217 4.61 -2.35 -0.03
CA PHE A 217 5.24 -2.67 -1.31
C PHE A 217 5.90 -1.42 -1.89
N TYR A 218 7.14 -1.56 -2.37
CA TYR A 218 7.82 -0.48 -3.08
C TYR A 218 7.08 -0.13 -4.37
N THR A 219 6.79 1.15 -4.56
CA THR A 219 6.07 1.64 -5.75
C THR A 219 7.09 2.02 -6.84
N PRO A 220 6.98 1.43 -8.06
CA PRO A 220 7.87 1.76 -9.16
C PRO A 220 7.84 3.26 -9.54
N LYS A 221 9.00 3.79 -9.97
CA LYS A 221 9.20 5.21 -10.31
C LYS A 221 8.19 5.73 -11.32
N GLU A 222 7.90 4.96 -12.35
CA GLU A 222 6.96 5.32 -13.42
C GLU A 222 5.54 5.54 -12.88
N ILE A 223 5.13 4.72 -11.91
CA ILE A 223 3.83 4.84 -11.27
C ILE A 223 3.80 6.06 -10.34
N VAL A 224 4.85 6.27 -9.55
CA VAL A 224 4.99 7.45 -8.70
C VAL A 224 4.91 8.72 -9.55
N GLN A 225 5.68 8.79 -10.63
CA GLN A 225 5.72 9.94 -11.53
C GLN A 225 4.35 10.19 -12.17
N TYR A 226 3.70 9.15 -12.68
CA TYR A 226 2.35 9.23 -13.23
C TYR A 226 1.36 9.80 -12.21
N MET A 227 1.32 9.23 -10.99
CA MET A 227 0.40 9.68 -9.95
C MET A 227 0.66 11.12 -9.51
N CYS A 228 1.92 11.51 -9.37
CA CYS A 228 2.31 12.88 -9.00
C CYS A 228 1.87 13.88 -10.06
N ARG A 229 2.12 13.62 -11.35
CA ARG A 229 1.74 14.48 -12.49
C ARG A 229 0.23 14.62 -12.59
N GLU A 230 -0.50 13.53 -12.61
CA GLU A 230 -1.97 13.57 -12.72
C GLU A 230 -2.63 14.23 -11.51
N SER A 231 -2.09 14.04 -10.29
CA SER A 231 -2.57 14.73 -9.09
C SER A 231 -2.35 16.23 -9.16
N LEU A 232 -1.17 16.65 -9.64
CA LEU A 232 -0.84 18.06 -9.80
C LEU A 232 -1.68 18.73 -10.88
N ILE A 233 -1.91 18.05 -12.01
CA ILE A 233 -2.80 18.51 -13.08
C ILE A 233 -4.21 18.69 -12.52
N ALA A 234 -4.78 17.68 -11.86
CA ALA A 234 -6.11 17.73 -11.30
C ALA A 234 -6.28 18.83 -10.23
N TYR A 235 -5.25 19.06 -9.43
CA TYR A 235 -5.21 20.14 -8.46
C TYR A 235 -5.20 21.51 -9.14
N LEU A 236 -4.30 21.77 -10.10
CA LEU A 236 -4.20 23.03 -10.80
C LEU A 236 -5.46 23.33 -11.61
N GLU A 237 -6.05 22.34 -12.29
CA GLU A 237 -7.34 22.49 -12.95
C GLU A 237 -8.44 22.96 -12.00
N THR A 238 -8.44 22.43 -10.77
CA THR A 238 -9.45 22.77 -9.77
C THR A 238 -9.24 24.19 -9.21
N GLU A 239 -7.98 24.59 -9.02
CA GLU A 239 -7.62 25.85 -8.38
C GLU A 239 -7.63 27.04 -9.33
N THR A 240 -7.29 26.84 -10.59
CA THR A 240 -7.01 27.95 -11.52
C THR A 240 -8.02 28.08 -12.64
N LEU A 241 -8.88 27.05 -12.90
CA LEU A 241 -9.85 27.08 -13.98
C LEU A 241 -11.29 27.21 -13.50
N LYS A 242 -12.10 27.89 -14.32
CA LYS A 242 -13.55 27.82 -14.20
C LYS A 242 -14.09 26.55 -14.85
N PRO A 243 -15.27 26.03 -14.40
CA PRO A 243 -15.82 24.76 -14.90
C PRO A 243 -15.94 24.62 -16.42
N ASP A 244 -16.12 25.72 -17.14
CA ASP A 244 -16.37 25.73 -18.58
C ASP A 244 -15.11 25.95 -19.45
N GLU A 245 -13.92 26.10 -18.84
CA GLU A 245 -12.65 26.40 -19.56
C GLU A 245 -11.91 25.15 -20.03
N THR A 246 -12.52 24.36 -20.92
CA THR A 246 -11.96 23.09 -21.41
C THR A 246 -10.63 23.25 -22.15
N ALA A 247 -10.45 24.31 -22.94
CA ALA A 247 -9.21 24.58 -23.68
C ALA A 247 -8.01 24.89 -22.76
N SER A 248 -8.27 25.38 -21.56
CA SER A 248 -7.22 25.67 -20.58
C SER A 248 -6.71 24.44 -19.85
N LYS A 249 -7.45 23.32 -19.85
CA LYS A 249 -7.00 22.04 -19.28
C LYS A 249 -5.79 21.47 -20.04
N ASP A 250 -5.83 21.52 -21.37
CA ASP A 250 -4.70 21.06 -22.19
C ASP A 250 -3.43 21.90 -21.95
N LYS A 251 -3.60 23.22 -21.68
CA LYS A 251 -2.45 24.07 -21.31
C LYS A 251 -1.85 23.66 -19.98
N ILE A 252 -2.66 23.39 -18.94
CA ILE A 252 -2.18 22.93 -17.62
C ILE A 252 -1.50 21.57 -17.75
N LYS A 253 -2.12 20.66 -18.49
CA LYS A 253 -1.53 19.35 -18.74
C LYS A 253 -0.16 19.46 -19.43
N ASN A 254 -0.08 20.28 -20.49
CA ASN A 254 1.17 20.53 -21.21
C ASN A 254 2.23 21.18 -20.32
N PHE A 255 1.83 22.14 -19.48
CA PHE A 255 2.71 22.80 -18.52
C PHE A 255 3.34 21.81 -17.53
N VAL A 256 2.54 20.92 -16.92
CA VAL A 256 3.06 19.94 -15.96
C VAL A 256 3.90 18.86 -16.63
N LEU A 257 3.53 18.42 -17.85
CA LEU A 257 4.24 17.33 -18.54
C LEU A 257 5.54 17.80 -19.20
N ASN A 258 5.52 18.98 -19.84
CA ASN A 258 6.61 19.48 -20.69
C ASN A 258 7.31 20.71 -20.11
N HIS A 259 6.83 21.24 -18.97
CA HIS A 259 7.36 22.44 -18.33
C HIS A 259 7.33 23.69 -19.25
N GLU A 260 6.25 23.84 -20.07
CA GLU A 260 6.09 24.95 -21.00
C GLU A 260 5.06 25.96 -20.49
N ALA A 261 5.48 27.17 -20.14
CA ALA A 261 4.63 28.24 -19.62
C ALA A 261 4.27 29.34 -20.65
N LEU A 262 4.73 29.22 -21.91
CA LEU A 262 4.56 30.26 -22.95
C LEU A 262 3.09 30.52 -23.34
N SER A 263 2.22 29.52 -23.16
CA SER A 263 0.79 29.62 -23.50
C SER A 263 -0.06 30.37 -22.48
N PHE A 264 0.51 30.75 -21.31
CA PHE A 264 -0.19 31.44 -20.23
C PHE A 264 0.05 32.96 -20.29
N SER A 265 -0.99 33.72 -19.97
CA SER A 265 -0.87 35.16 -19.66
C SER A 265 -0.17 35.37 -18.33
N GLU A 266 0.37 36.57 -18.08
CA GLU A 266 1.05 36.89 -16.83
C GLU A 266 0.18 36.71 -15.57
N LYS A 267 -1.13 36.95 -15.71
CA LYS A 267 -2.09 36.69 -14.64
C LYS A 267 -2.24 35.19 -14.36
N GLU A 268 -2.44 34.37 -15.40
CA GLU A 268 -2.51 32.91 -15.25
C GLU A 268 -1.23 32.34 -14.63
N LYS A 269 -0.04 32.84 -15.04
CA LYS A 269 1.25 32.48 -14.44
C LYS A 269 1.30 32.79 -12.95
N ALA A 270 0.83 34.01 -12.56
CA ALA A 270 0.79 34.42 -11.16
C ALA A 270 -0.17 33.56 -10.33
N ASP A 271 -1.36 33.25 -10.86
CA ASP A 271 -2.35 32.41 -10.18
C ASP A 271 -1.85 30.96 -10.04
N ILE A 272 -1.22 30.39 -11.08
CA ILE A 272 -0.61 29.05 -11.06
C ILE A 272 0.56 29.03 -10.07
N LEU A 273 1.45 30.02 -10.09
CA LEU A 273 2.58 30.09 -9.17
C LEU A 273 2.11 30.17 -7.72
N LYS A 274 1.10 30.98 -7.44
CA LYS A 274 0.49 31.04 -6.11
C LYS A 274 -0.05 29.68 -5.67
N ALA A 275 -0.80 28.99 -6.53
CA ALA A 275 -1.32 27.66 -6.25
C ALA A 275 -0.20 26.66 -5.93
N LEU A 276 0.89 26.65 -6.72
CA LEU A 276 2.05 25.77 -6.51
C LEU A 276 2.82 26.05 -5.20
N ILE A 277 2.94 27.32 -4.82
CA ILE A 277 3.63 27.74 -3.57
C ILE A 277 2.80 27.39 -2.34
N ASP A 278 1.48 27.49 -2.42
CA ASP A 278 0.57 27.32 -1.27
C ASP A 278 0.08 25.89 -1.10
N VAL A 279 0.23 25.00 -2.10
CA VAL A 279 -0.27 23.60 -2.08
C VAL A 279 0.23 22.83 -0.86
N LYS A 280 -0.66 22.09 -0.19
CA LYS A 280 -0.34 21.18 0.94
C LYS A 280 -0.59 19.73 0.52
N ILE A 281 0.47 18.95 0.52
CA ILE A 281 0.51 17.58 -0.01
C ILE A 281 0.88 16.62 1.11
N CYS A 282 0.11 15.56 1.28
CA CYS A 282 0.36 14.56 2.32
C CYS A 282 0.38 13.15 1.77
N ASP A 283 1.36 12.38 2.21
CA ASP A 283 1.33 10.92 2.13
C ASP A 283 1.14 10.34 3.53
N PRO A 284 -0.05 9.77 3.86
CA PRO A 284 -0.33 9.24 5.19
C PRO A 284 0.24 7.83 5.44
N ALA A 285 0.95 7.25 4.47
CA ALA A 285 1.69 5.99 4.58
C ALA A 285 3.02 6.13 3.83
N VAL A 286 3.82 7.12 4.26
CA VAL A 286 4.91 7.71 3.47
C VAL A 286 6.03 6.71 3.10
N GLY A 287 6.17 5.62 3.85
CA GLY A 287 7.22 4.65 3.61
C GLY A 287 8.60 5.32 3.55
N SER A 288 9.40 4.95 2.56
CA SER A 288 10.70 5.57 2.28
C SER A 288 10.63 6.94 1.57
N GLY A 289 9.43 7.52 1.41
CA GLY A 289 9.24 8.85 0.84
C GLY A 289 9.12 8.89 -0.69
N ALA A 290 8.69 7.82 -1.34
CA ALA A 290 8.61 7.76 -2.81
C ALA A 290 7.70 8.85 -3.40
N PHE A 291 6.46 8.97 -2.92
CA PHE A 291 5.53 9.99 -3.40
C PHE A 291 5.91 11.42 -3.03
N PRO A 292 6.31 11.74 -1.79
CA PRO A 292 6.82 13.05 -1.44
C PRO A 292 8.03 13.50 -2.28
N MET A 293 8.98 12.60 -2.55
CA MET A 293 10.09 12.88 -3.46
C MET A 293 9.63 13.06 -4.89
N GLY A 294 8.70 12.23 -5.39
CA GLY A 294 8.07 12.40 -6.69
C GLY A 294 7.38 13.76 -6.82
N MET A 295 6.64 14.19 -5.80
CA MET A 295 6.01 15.52 -5.80
C MET A 295 7.03 16.66 -5.76
N LEU A 296 8.14 16.53 -5.01
CA LEU A 296 9.24 17.51 -5.06
C LEU A 296 9.78 17.64 -6.48
N ASN A 297 10.02 16.50 -7.15
CA ASN A 297 10.60 16.47 -8.50
C ASN A 297 9.65 17.03 -9.57
N GLU A 298 8.34 16.94 -9.39
CA GLU A 298 7.35 17.52 -10.33
C GLU A 298 7.04 19.00 -10.02
N LEU A 299 6.99 19.39 -8.74
CA LEU A 299 6.75 20.80 -8.34
C LEU A 299 7.91 21.72 -8.69
N LEU A 300 9.14 21.26 -8.46
CA LEU A 300 10.34 22.10 -8.59
C LEU A 300 10.50 22.69 -10.00
N PRO A 301 10.44 21.93 -11.11
CA PRO A 301 10.53 22.48 -12.46
C PRO A 301 9.39 23.45 -12.77
N CYS A 302 8.16 23.12 -12.33
CA CYS A 302 7.01 23.98 -12.53
C CYS A 302 7.16 25.35 -11.85
N VAL A 303 7.61 25.37 -10.59
CA VAL A 303 7.85 26.61 -9.85
C VAL A 303 9.04 27.37 -10.43
N GLN A 304 10.13 26.67 -10.79
CA GLN A 304 11.35 27.27 -11.33
C GLN A 304 11.09 28.03 -12.64
N ILE A 305 10.30 27.45 -13.54
CA ILE A 305 9.96 28.10 -14.83
C ILE A 305 9.12 29.37 -14.64
N LEU A 306 8.24 29.39 -13.64
CA LEU A 306 7.40 30.56 -13.34
C LEU A 306 8.12 31.63 -12.52
N THR A 307 9.13 31.25 -11.71
CA THR A 307 9.94 32.21 -10.92
C THR A 307 11.16 32.72 -11.69
N GLY A 308 11.59 32.02 -12.76
CA GLY A 308 12.83 32.34 -13.48
C GLY A 308 14.04 32.31 -12.56
N GLU A 309 14.97 33.29 -12.74
CA GLU A 309 16.21 33.43 -11.95
C GLU A 309 16.01 34.13 -10.59
N ALA A 310 14.79 34.47 -10.22
CA ALA A 310 14.53 35.21 -8.97
C ALA A 310 14.87 34.41 -7.70
N LYS A 311 14.91 33.08 -7.77
CA LYS A 311 15.29 32.17 -6.66
C LYS A 311 16.17 31.05 -7.19
N THR A 312 17.16 30.66 -6.39
CA THR A 312 18.00 29.51 -6.70
C THR A 312 17.21 28.19 -6.57
N ARG A 313 17.67 27.16 -7.28
CA ARG A 313 17.08 25.80 -7.20
C ARG A 313 17.03 25.29 -5.75
N VAL A 314 18.06 25.53 -4.97
CA VAL A 314 18.16 25.18 -3.55
C VAL A 314 17.09 25.88 -2.72
N GLU A 315 16.93 27.19 -2.89
CA GLU A 315 15.90 27.97 -2.16
C GLU A 315 14.49 27.43 -2.47
N LEU A 316 14.22 27.11 -3.73
CA LEU A 316 12.95 26.52 -4.14
C LEU A 316 12.75 25.14 -3.52
N LYS A 317 13.75 24.25 -3.53
CA LYS A 317 13.66 22.94 -2.87
C LYS A 317 13.40 23.09 -1.38
N LYS A 318 14.15 23.94 -0.68
CA LYS A 318 13.95 24.20 0.76
C LYS A 318 12.53 24.73 1.03
N HIS A 319 12.02 25.60 0.17
CA HIS A 319 10.67 26.12 0.28
C HIS A 319 9.62 24.99 0.14
N ILE A 320 9.72 24.18 -0.92
CA ILE A 320 8.78 23.10 -1.20
C ILE A 320 8.78 22.08 -0.05
N VAL A 321 9.97 21.63 0.38
CA VAL A 321 10.09 20.67 1.47
C VAL A 321 9.51 21.20 2.79
N LYS A 322 9.75 22.49 3.08
CA LYS A 322 9.25 23.14 4.30
C LYS A 322 7.75 23.38 4.27
N ASN A 323 7.19 23.84 3.15
CA ASN A 323 5.86 24.43 3.14
C ASN A 323 4.79 23.54 2.45
N ASN A 324 5.21 22.66 1.53
CA ASN A 324 4.26 21.92 0.70
C ASN A 324 4.12 20.45 1.10
N ILE A 325 5.18 19.79 1.60
CA ILE A 325 5.26 18.34 1.73
C ILE A 325 5.12 17.89 3.18
N TYR A 326 4.25 16.89 3.38
CA TYR A 326 3.97 16.26 4.67
C TYR A 326 3.89 14.74 4.50
N GLY A 327 4.30 13.99 5.51
CA GLY A 327 4.22 12.54 5.48
C GLY A 327 4.12 11.92 6.87
N VAL A 328 3.41 10.81 6.97
CA VAL A 328 3.28 10.05 8.21
C VAL A 328 3.47 8.57 7.92
N ASP A 329 4.22 7.88 8.78
CA ASP A 329 4.33 6.43 8.75
C ASP A 329 4.38 5.84 10.16
N ILE A 330 3.89 4.64 10.32
CA ILE A 330 3.91 3.94 11.61
C ILE A 330 5.33 3.44 11.96
N GLU A 331 6.18 3.25 10.96
CA GLU A 331 7.53 2.69 11.09
C GLU A 331 8.57 3.81 11.15
N LYS A 332 9.26 3.95 12.29
CA LYS A 332 10.31 4.96 12.49
C LYS A 332 11.41 4.87 11.42
N GLY A 333 11.88 3.66 11.12
CA GLY A 333 12.94 3.48 10.12
C GLY A 333 12.56 3.97 8.72
N ALA A 334 11.28 3.86 8.32
CA ALA A 334 10.78 4.39 7.05
C ALA A 334 10.81 5.94 7.06
N VAL A 335 10.36 6.56 8.16
CA VAL A 335 10.40 8.01 8.37
C VAL A 335 11.83 8.56 8.28
N ASP A 336 12.78 7.89 8.92
CA ASP A 336 14.19 8.30 8.92
C ASP A 336 14.79 8.27 7.50
N ILE A 337 14.45 7.26 6.71
CA ILE A 337 14.87 7.15 5.30
C ILE A 337 14.22 8.23 4.44
N ALA A 338 12.93 8.50 4.61
CA ALA A 338 12.26 9.57 3.89
C ALA A 338 12.94 10.93 4.16
N ARG A 339 13.24 11.25 5.44
CA ARG A 339 13.98 12.44 5.83
C ARG A 339 15.38 12.49 5.18
N LEU A 340 16.11 11.37 5.22
CA LEU A 340 17.43 11.24 4.62
C LEU A 340 17.41 11.58 3.12
N ARG A 341 16.44 11.05 2.36
CA ARG A 341 16.30 11.35 0.93
C ARG A 341 16.08 12.84 0.66
N PHE A 342 15.25 13.51 1.46
CA PHE A 342 15.08 14.97 1.35
C PHE A 342 16.35 15.74 1.62
N TRP A 343 17.13 15.36 2.65
CA TRP A 343 18.42 15.99 2.93
C TRP A 343 19.41 15.79 1.78
N LEU A 344 19.49 14.59 1.23
CA LEU A 344 20.32 14.32 0.06
C LEU A 344 19.89 15.18 -1.13
N ALA A 345 18.58 15.25 -1.42
CA ALA A 345 18.05 16.08 -2.51
C ALA A 345 18.38 17.58 -2.36
N ILE A 346 18.49 18.09 -1.12
CA ILE A 346 18.92 19.47 -0.84
C ILE A 346 20.42 19.58 -1.05
N ILE A 347 21.22 18.67 -0.50
CA ILE A 347 22.70 18.71 -0.54
C ILE A 347 23.23 18.68 -1.98
N VAL A 348 22.55 17.99 -2.89
CA VAL A 348 22.95 17.90 -4.32
C VAL A 348 23.23 19.28 -4.92
N ASP A 349 22.33 20.23 -4.71
CA ASP A 349 22.40 21.55 -5.34
C ASP A 349 23.18 22.58 -4.50
N GLU A 350 23.59 22.27 -3.26
CA GLU A 350 24.38 23.18 -2.41
C GLU A 350 25.84 23.18 -2.82
N GLU A 351 26.46 24.35 -3.00
CA GLU A 351 27.90 24.48 -3.26
C GLU A 351 28.73 24.39 -1.97
N GLU A 352 28.19 24.95 -0.89
CA GLU A 352 28.83 24.93 0.44
C GLU A 352 27.89 24.23 1.46
N PRO A 353 28.45 23.51 2.43
CA PRO A 353 27.64 22.85 3.44
C PRO A 353 26.97 23.88 4.35
N LEU A 354 25.64 23.83 4.36
CA LEU A 354 24.79 24.61 5.26
C LEU A 354 23.99 23.64 6.18
N PRO A 355 23.62 24.09 7.39
CA PRO A 355 22.76 23.30 8.25
C PRO A 355 21.46 22.91 7.54
N LEU A 356 21.15 21.63 7.59
CA LEU A 356 19.96 21.06 6.98
C LEU A 356 18.69 21.48 7.73
N PRO A 357 17.54 21.63 7.05
CA PRO A 357 16.30 21.95 7.72
C PRO A 357 15.86 20.76 8.61
N ASN A 358 15.23 21.09 9.75
CA ASN A 358 14.63 20.08 10.60
C ASN A 358 13.31 19.60 9.98
N LEU A 359 13.22 18.30 9.69
CA LEU A 359 12.05 17.68 9.06
C LEU A 359 11.14 16.96 10.07
N ASP A 360 11.44 17.05 11.36
CA ASP A 360 10.80 16.27 12.42
C ASP A 360 9.29 16.49 12.53
N TYR A 361 8.79 17.68 12.19
CA TYR A 361 7.36 18.00 12.17
C TYR A 361 6.78 18.10 10.75
N LYS A 362 7.42 17.47 9.76
CA LYS A 362 6.91 17.36 8.38
C LYS A 362 6.78 15.90 7.95
N ILE A 363 7.79 15.10 8.24
CA ILE A 363 7.77 13.65 8.01
C ILE A 363 7.85 13.00 9.38
N MET A 364 6.75 12.43 9.85
CA MET A 364 6.58 12.06 11.27
C MET A 364 6.22 10.59 11.43
N GLN A 365 6.59 10.04 12.59
CA GLN A 365 6.12 8.72 12.99
C GLN A 365 4.73 8.83 13.63
N GLY A 366 3.80 7.94 13.24
CA GLY A 366 2.49 7.84 13.88
C GLY A 366 1.55 6.87 13.19
N ASN A 367 0.48 6.52 13.88
CA ASN A 367 -0.61 5.74 13.30
C ASN A 367 -1.62 6.66 12.63
N SER A 368 -1.55 6.78 11.33
CA SER A 368 -2.36 7.68 10.50
C SER A 368 -3.88 7.47 10.61
N LEU A 369 -4.30 6.27 11.01
CA LEU A 369 -5.72 5.92 11.15
C LEU A 369 -6.32 6.30 12.50
N LEU A 370 -5.53 6.67 13.49
CA LEU A 370 -6.02 6.93 14.84
C LEU A 370 -5.57 8.30 15.34
N GLU A 371 -6.51 9.20 15.59
CA GLU A 371 -6.32 10.44 16.33
C GLU A 371 -7.09 10.38 17.66
N SER A 372 -6.95 9.23 18.35
CA SER A 372 -7.59 8.94 19.63
C SER A 372 -6.70 8.12 20.54
N PHE A 373 -6.86 8.27 21.85
CA PHE A 373 -6.12 7.54 22.86
C PHE A 373 -7.06 7.11 24.01
N GLU A 374 -7.03 5.84 24.38
CA GLU A 374 -7.89 5.22 25.42
C GLU A 374 -9.41 5.51 25.24
N GLY A 375 -9.85 5.68 23.99
CA GLY A 375 -11.26 5.95 23.67
C GLY A 375 -11.64 7.41 23.58
N GLU A 376 -10.73 8.33 23.96
CA GLU A 376 -10.91 9.77 23.85
C GLU A 376 -10.47 10.26 22.46
N ASP A 377 -11.30 11.11 21.84
CA ASP A 377 -11.00 11.76 20.56
C ASP A 377 -10.10 12.97 20.79
N LEU A 378 -8.95 12.99 20.13
CA LEU A 378 -7.94 14.06 20.23
C LEU A 378 -7.97 15.03 19.02
N SER A 379 -8.82 14.80 18.04
CA SER A 379 -8.90 15.61 16.81
C SER A 379 -9.34 17.06 17.06
N ASN A 380 -10.10 17.28 18.12
CA ASN A 380 -10.65 18.61 18.45
C ASN A 380 -9.76 19.44 19.39
N MET A 381 -8.56 18.98 19.74
CA MET A 381 -7.72 19.66 20.73
C MET A 381 -7.38 21.10 20.36
N THR A 382 -7.11 21.37 19.09
CA THR A 382 -6.72 22.69 18.57
C THR A 382 -7.88 23.48 17.97
N LYS A 383 -9.12 23.01 18.10
CA LYS A 383 -10.29 23.70 17.56
C LYS A 383 -10.60 24.91 18.46
N GLN A 384 -10.66 26.11 17.87
CA GLN A 384 -11.11 27.31 18.60
C GLN A 384 -12.63 27.28 18.73
N GLU A 385 -13.14 27.33 19.95
CA GLU A 385 -14.57 27.49 20.22
C GLU A 385 -14.84 28.96 20.60
N SER A 386 -15.48 29.68 19.69
CA SER A 386 -15.91 31.06 19.97
C SER A 386 -17.01 31.05 21.06
N GLY A 387 -16.73 31.66 22.22
CA GLY A 387 -17.69 31.85 23.28
C GLY A 387 -17.53 30.98 24.53
N ASN A 388 -16.47 30.17 24.64
CA ASN A 388 -16.18 29.38 25.84
C ASN A 388 -15.37 30.17 26.89
N LEU A 389 -15.64 29.89 28.18
CA LEU A 389 -14.96 30.50 29.32
C LEU A 389 -13.45 30.16 29.35
N PHE A 390 -13.00 29.16 28.60
CA PHE A 390 -11.63 28.71 28.45
C PHE A 390 -11.13 29.02 27.08
N ASP A 391 -10.52 30.19 26.90
CA ASP A 391 -9.82 30.57 25.66
C ASP A 391 -8.49 29.83 25.55
N ASN A 392 -8.46 28.76 24.71
CA ASN A 392 -7.24 27.99 24.43
C ASN A 392 -6.35 28.64 23.35
N GLY A 393 -6.73 29.83 22.86
CA GLY A 393 -6.03 30.50 21.75
C GLY A 393 -4.57 30.83 22.08
N GLU A 394 -4.27 31.21 23.31
CA GLU A 394 -2.90 31.52 23.75
C GLU A 394 -2.01 30.26 23.75
N THR A 395 -2.53 29.13 24.25
CA THR A 395 -1.79 27.86 24.26
C THR A 395 -1.57 27.35 22.84
N ILE A 396 -2.56 27.44 21.97
CA ILE A 396 -2.45 27.08 20.53
C ILE A 396 -1.40 27.97 19.84
N ALA A 397 -1.41 29.28 20.11
CA ALA A 397 -0.43 30.20 19.51
C ALA A 397 1.00 29.86 19.95
N LYS A 398 1.23 29.57 21.25
CA LYS A 398 2.53 29.13 21.79
C LYS A 398 2.98 27.81 21.16
N LEU A 399 2.08 26.83 21.03
CA LEU A 399 2.36 25.54 20.39
C LEU A 399 2.76 25.73 18.94
N THR A 400 1.98 26.48 18.17
CA THR A 400 2.22 26.75 16.74
C THR A 400 3.54 27.49 16.54
N GLN A 401 3.83 28.49 17.37
CA GLN A 401 5.10 29.21 17.36
C GLN A 401 6.28 28.29 17.63
N ALA A 402 6.16 27.38 18.62
CA ALA A 402 7.21 26.42 18.95
C ALA A 402 7.47 25.42 17.81
N ILE A 403 6.40 24.86 17.20
CA ILE A 403 6.51 23.97 16.04
C ILE A 403 7.15 24.69 14.86
N ASN A 404 6.69 25.88 14.50
CA ASN A 404 7.24 26.68 13.40
C ASN A 404 8.68 27.09 13.65
N GLY A 405 9.04 27.43 14.88
CA GLY A 405 10.40 27.76 15.29
C GLY A 405 11.37 26.59 15.16
N PHE A 406 10.88 25.36 15.27
CA PHE A 406 11.70 24.15 15.18
C PHE A 406 12.34 23.94 13.80
N TYR A 407 11.77 24.50 12.73
CA TYR A 407 12.34 24.41 11.37
C TYR A 407 13.67 25.12 11.20
N ILE A 408 13.92 26.14 12.01
CA ILE A 408 15.21 26.85 12.02
C ILE A 408 16.26 25.88 12.58
N PRO A 409 17.44 25.79 11.96
CA PRO A 409 18.51 24.96 12.52
C PRO A 409 18.85 25.39 13.95
N HIS A 410 18.74 24.47 14.90
CA HIS A 410 19.07 24.68 16.30
C HIS A 410 20.10 23.63 16.74
N ASP A 411 20.91 23.94 17.72
CA ASP A 411 21.75 22.95 18.37
C ASP A 411 20.89 21.94 19.18
N HIS A 412 21.50 20.85 19.59
CA HIS A 412 20.84 19.76 20.31
C HIS A 412 20.12 20.24 21.58
N VAL A 413 20.73 21.15 22.35
CA VAL A 413 20.17 21.69 23.61
C VAL A 413 18.92 22.52 23.33
N ALA A 414 18.99 23.40 22.34
CA ALA A 414 17.85 24.21 21.91
C ALA A 414 16.70 23.34 21.37
N LYS A 415 16.97 22.31 20.56
CA LYS A 415 15.97 21.34 20.09
C LYS A 415 15.26 20.63 21.25
N ALA A 416 16.02 20.12 22.22
CA ALA A 416 15.46 19.44 23.39
C ALA A 416 14.52 20.36 24.19
N LYS A 417 14.92 21.63 24.37
CA LYS A 417 14.09 22.64 25.04
C LYS A 417 12.80 22.93 24.28
N ILE A 418 12.86 23.09 22.97
CA ILE A 418 11.68 23.33 22.12
C ILE A 418 10.74 22.12 22.14
N ARG A 419 11.26 20.89 22.03
CA ARG A 419 10.45 19.65 22.15
C ARG A 419 9.75 19.56 23.50
N ALA A 420 10.44 19.93 24.60
CA ALA A 420 9.82 19.98 25.94
C ALA A 420 8.68 21.02 26.00
N GLN A 421 8.89 22.22 25.44
CA GLN A 421 7.85 23.26 25.36
C GLN A 421 6.63 22.81 24.53
N ILE A 422 6.86 22.14 23.39
CA ILE A 422 5.79 21.59 22.55
C ILE A 422 4.97 20.57 23.38
N LYS A 423 5.64 19.63 24.06
CA LYS A 423 4.97 18.63 24.90
C LYS A 423 4.16 19.27 26.02
N GLU A 424 4.73 20.27 26.70
CA GLU A 424 4.06 21.02 27.77
C GLU A 424 2.79 21.72 27.26
N ASN A 425 2.86 22.39 26.11
CA ASN A 425 1.70 23.04 25.51
C ASN A 425 0.61 22.02 25.11
N ILE A 426 0.97 20.86 24.57
CA ILE A 426 0.01 19.79 24.27
C ILE A 426 -0.67 19.30 25.57
N ILE A 427 0.08 19.02 26.61
CA ILE A 427 -0.49 18.59 27.92
C ILE A 427 -1.40 19.69 28.51
N GLN A 428 -1.04 20.95 28.32
CA GLN A 428 -1.89 22.07 28.73
C GLN A 428 -3.22 22.11 27.96
N LEU A 429 -3.18 21.92 26.62
CA LEU A 429 -4.39 21.79 25.79
C LEU A 429 -5.29 20.64 26.23
N LEU A 430 -4.72 19.48 26.58
CA LEU A 430 -5.48 18.34 27.09
C LEU A 430 -6.22 18.68 28.39
N LYS A 431 -5.60 19.46 29.28
CA LYS A 431 -6.23 19.95 30.53
C LYS A 431 -7.32 20.97 30.25
N GLU A 432 -7.08 21.93 29.36
CA GLU A 432 -8.05 22.95 28.95
C GLU A 432 -9.29 22.31 28.29
N ARG A 433 -9.13 21.19 27.60
CA ARG A 433 -10.22 20.38 27.03
C ARG A 433 -10.90 19.44 28.04
N GLN A 434 -10.45 19.47 29.33
CA GLN A 434 -11.03 18.67 30.38
C GLN A 434 -11.05 17.16 30.12
N LEU A 435 -10.02 16.63 29.45
CA LEU A 435 -9.88 15.19 29.29
C LEU A 435 -9.72 14.51 30.68
N PRO A 436 -10.08 13.22 30.79
CA PRO A 436 -9.92 12.48 32.05
C PRO A 436 -8.48 12.56 32.57
N PRO A 437 -8.27 12.85 33.88
CA PRO A 437 -6.93 13.02 34.43
C PRO A 437 -6.00 11.84 34.21
N LYS A 438 -6.52 10.62 34.20
CA LYS A 438 -5.77 9.40 33.92
C LYS A 438 -5.23 9.39 32.50
N VAL A 439 -6.03 9.76 31.51
CA VAL A 439 -5.63 9.84 30.08
C VAL A 439 -4.52 10.88 29.92
N ILE A 440 -4.62 12.03 30.57
CA ILE A 440 -3.58 13.09 30.56
C ILE A 440 -2.29 12.56 31.19
N GLU A 441 -2.36 11.86 32.32
CA GLU A 441 -1.20 11.27 32.98
C GLU A 441 -0.52 10.24 32.08
N ASP A 442 -1.28 9.32 31.44
CA ASP A 442 -0.73 8.28 30.58
C ASP A 442 -0.15 8.86 29.29
N LEU A 443 -0.79 9.86 28.67
CA LEU A 443 -0.22 10.62 27.54
C LEU A 443 1.07 11.35 27.90
N SER A 444 1.17 11.89 29.14
CA SER A 444 2.37 12.60 29.60
C SER A 444 3.62 11.71 29.71
N LYS A 445 3.42 10.39 29.87
CA LYS A 445 4.50 9.38 29.92
C LYS A 445 4.98 8.96 28.54
N LEU A 446 4.18 9.19 27.50
CA LEU A 446 4.50 8.79 26.13
C LEU A 446 5.38 9.85 25.44
N ASP A 447 6.15 9.39 24.44
CA ASP A 447 6.66 10.30 23.43
C ASP A 447 5.52 10.63 22.45
N LEU A 448 5.06 11.87 22.47
CA LEU A 448 3.95 12.29 21.61
C LEU A 448 4.40 12.54 20.17
N HIS A 449 5.71 12.80 19.97
CA HIS A 449 6.29 13.08 18.66
C HIS A 449 6.65 11.80 17.88
N GLU A 450 7.14 10.77 18.58
CA GLU A 450 7.55 9.50 18.01
C GLU A 450 6.80 8.35 18.67
N ASN A 451 5.65 7.96 18.12
CA ASN A 451 4.89 6.81 18.61
C ASN A 451 4.12 6.10 17.48
N SER A 452 3.78 4.84 17.67
CA SER A 452 3.04 4.03 16.70
C SER A 452 1.57 3.78 17.09
N GLN A 453 1.07 4.44 18.13
CA GLN A 453 -0.27 4.19 18.66
C GLN A 453 -1.31 5.07 17.97
N PHE A 454 -1.02 6.37 17.81
CA PHE A 454 -1.91 7.38 17.24
C PHE A 454 -1.09 8.46 16.52
N PHE A 455 -1.78 9.40 15.87
CA PHE A 455 -1.16 10.58 15.27
C PHE A 455 -2.08 11.80 15.42
N LEU A 456 -1.56 12.90 15.92
CA LEU A 456 -2.31 14.13 16.20
C LEU A 456 -2.33 15.05 14.97
N TRP A 457 -3.14 14.71 13.97
CA TRP A 457 -3.20 15.41 12.69
C TRP A 457 -3.44 16.90 12.83
N HIS A 458 -4.48 17.29 13.57
CA HIS A 458 -4.89 18.67 13.74
C HIS A 458 -3.92 19.47 14.65
N THR A 459 -3.12 18.78 15.46
CA THR A 459 -2.12 19.40 16.32
C THR A 459 -0.80 19.60 15.59
N TRP A 460 -0.24 18.54 15.00
CA TRP A 460 1.06 18.61 14.36
C TRP A 460 1.05 19.43 13.06
N PHE A 461 -0.04 19.34 12.30
CA PHE A 461 -0.21 20.04 11.04
C PHE A 461 -1.24 21.18 11.15
N TYR A 462 -1.17 21.90 12.27
CA TYR A 462 -2.09 23.01 12.57
C TYR A 462 -2.20 24.03 11.43
N ASP A 463 -1.09 24.33 10.76
CA ASP A 463 -1.00 25.23 9.61
C ASP A 463 -1.79 24.75 8.37
N VAL A 464 -2.10 23.46 8.29
CA VAL A 464 -2.90 22.86 7.22
C VAL A 464 -4.39 22.92 7.55
N PHE A 465 -4.77 22.61 8.80
CA PHE A 465 -6.17 22.51 9.21
C PHE A 465 -6.77 23.84 9.70
N ASN A 466 -5.92 24.88 9.85
CA ASN A 466 -6.35 26.22 10.31
C ASN A 466 -5.71 27.30 9.42
N ARG A 467 -5.91 27.21 8.11
CA ARG A 467 -5.39 28.20 7.16
C ARG A 467 -6.11 29.53 7.35
N PRO A 468 -5.45 30.68 7.12
CA PRO A 468 -6.09 32.00 7.16
C PRO A 468 -7.30 32.08 6.23
N ASN A 469 -8.29 32.89 6.59
CA ASN A 469 -9.55 33.06 5.85
C ASN A 469 -9.41 33.58 4.40
N ASP A 470 -8.27 34.18 4.04
CA ASP A 470 -7.90 34.58 2.68
C ASP A 470 -7.67 33.38 1.74
N CYS A 471 -7.47 32.19 2.28
CA CYS A 471 -7.34 30.92 1.55
C CYS A 471 -8.69 30.20 1.37
N ASN A 472 -9.82 30.90 1.26
CA ASN A 472 -11.17 30.36 1.01
C ASN A 472 -11.65 29.32 2.06
N GLY A 473 -11.19 29.41 3.30
CA GLY A 473 -11.60 28.49 4.39
C GLY A 473 -11.12 27.04 4.20
N ARG A 474 -10.02 26.81 3.52
CA ARG A 474 -9.44 25.48 3.27
C ARG A 474 -8.89 24.90 4.55
N ASN A 475 -9.63 24.00 5.18
CA ASN A 475 -9.21 23.27 6.37
C ASN A 475 -8.88 21.83 5.98
N GLY A 476 -7.62 21.54 5.65
CA GLY A 476 -7.15 20.24 5.21
C GLY A 476 -6.10 20.32 4.09
N PHE A 477 -5.66 19.17 3.63
CA PHE A 477 -4.70 19.06 2.53
C PHE A 477 -5.34 19.32 1.17
N ASP A 478 -4.56 19.77 0.20
CA ASP A 478 -4.96 19.95 -1.19
C ASP A 478 -4.78 18.66 -2.00
N ILE A 479 -3.74 17.89 -1.68
CA ILE A 479 -3.47 16.58 -2.29
C ILE A 479 -3.12 15.58 -1.19
N VAL A 480 -3.81 14.44 -1.18
CA VAL A 480 -3.40 13.26 -0.44
C VAL A 480 -3.04 12.17 -1.45
N ILE A 481 -1.80 11.68 -1.39
CA ILE A 481 -1.24 10.75 -2.36
C ILE A 481 -0.49 9.65 -1.64
N GLY A 482 -0.51 8.40 -2.15
CA GLY A 482 0.25 7.33 -1.52
C GLY A 482 -0.08 5.93 -2.00
N ASN A 483 0.63 4.98 -1.42
CA ASN A 483 0.40 3.54 -1.55
C ASN A 483 0.09 2.96 -0.14
N PRO A 484 -1.17 3.01 0.33
CA PRO A 484 -1.53 2.54 1.66
C PRO A 484 -1.32 1.03 1.82
N PRO A 485 -1.11 0.50 3.04
CA PRO A 485 -0.79 -0.90 3.28
C PRO A 485 -1.95 -1.86 2.94
N TYR A 486 -1.63 -2.99 2.26
CA TYR A 486 -2.58 -4.03 1.83
C TYR A 486 -2.71 -5.15 2.87
N LYS A 487 -3.06 -4.82 4.10
CA LYS A 487 -3.15 -5.77 5.21
C LYS A 487 -4.60 -6.05 5.60
N ILE A 488 -4.95 -7.34 5.67
CA ILE A 488 -6.26 -7.77 6.17
C ILE A 488 -6.27 -7.62 7.70
N ILE A 489 -7.30 -6.96 8.22
CA ILE A 489 -7.52 -6.82 9.66
C ILE A 489 -8.06 -8.15 10.19
N SER A 490 -7.30 -8.81 11.06
CA SER A 490 -7.70 -10.08 11.65
C SER A 490 -8.85 -9.91 12.67
N LYS A 491 -9.54 -11.00 13.00
CA LYS A 491 -10.60 -10.96 14.03
C LYS A 491 -10.05 -10.63 15.42
N ASP A 492 -8.81 -11.01 15.65
CA ASP A 492 -8.10 -10.86 16.92
C ASP A 492 -7.24 -9.58 17.01
N ASP A 493 -7.36 -8.69 16.02
CA ASP A 493 -6.65 -7.41 16.03
C ASP A 493 -7.20 -6.53 17.15
N SER A 494 -6.33 -6.15 18.08
CA SER A 494 -6.68 -5.32 19.24
C SER A 494 -7.29 -3.95 18.89
N LYS A 495 -6.96 -3.41 17.70
CA LYS A 495 -7.44 -2.12 17.20
C LYS A 495 -8.76 -2.24 16.41
N LYS A 496 -9.24 -3.46 16.16
CA LYS A 496 -10.43 -3.71 15.33
C LYS A 496 -11.67 -2.98 15.85
N SER A 497 -11.95 -3.02 17.16
CA SER A 497 -13.12 -2.36 17.76
C SER A 497 -13.06 -0.84 17.61
N ILE A 498 -11.84 -0.26 17.65
CA ILE A 498 -11.62 1.18 17.45
C ILE A 498 -11.87 1.55 15.99
N TYR A 499 -11.38 0.75 15.04
CA TYR A 499 -11.64 0.95 13.62
C TYR A 499 -13.13 0.85 13.30
N ASP A 500 -13.83 -0.15 13.86
CA ASP A 500 -15.28 -0.34 13.69
C ASP A 500 -16.10 0.87 14.20
N LYS A 501 -15.61 1.56 15.23
CA LYS A 501 -16.26 2.76 15.78
C LYS A 501 -15.99 4.00 14.93
N ASN A 502 -14.76 4.15 14.42
CA ASN A 502 -14.28 5.41 13.83
C ASN A 502 -14.46 5.49 12.30
N PHE A 503 -14.63 4.36 11.60
CA PHE A 503 -14.70 4.34 10.14
C PHE A 503 -15.99 3.72 9.62
N ILE A 504 -16.67 4.44 8.73
CA ILE A 504 -17.90 3.97 8.07
C ILE A 504 -17.61 2.78 7.15
N VAL A 505 -16.47 2.81 6.45
CA VAL A 505 -16.04 1.75 5.53
C VAL A 505 -15.56 0.49 6.26
N ALA A 506 -15.41 0.52 7.58
CA ALA A 506 -15.05 -0.64 8.38
C ALA A 506 -16.19 -1.66 8.53
N HIS A 507 -17.42 -1.33 8.10
CA HIS A 507 -18.55 -2.24 8.17
C HIS A 507 -18.60 -3.15 6.95
N GLY A 508 -18.55 -4.46 7.15
CA GLY A 508 -18.55 -5.48 6.09
C GLY A 508 -17.85 -6.79 6.50
N GLY A 509 -17.52 -7.64 5.53
CA GLY A 509 -16.89 -8.95 5.76
C GLY A 509 -15.37 -8.86 6.05
N LYS A 510 -14.55 -9.26 5.08
CA LYS A 510 -13.08 -9.14 5.18
C LYS A 510 -12.65 -7.69 4.98
N ARG A 511 -12.01 -7.11 5.98
CA ARG A 511 -11.54 -5.72 5.98
C ARG A 511 -10.06 -5.67 5.68
N ASN A 512 -9.66 -4.67 4.88
CA ASN A 512 -8.26 -4.38 4.60
C ASN A 512 -7.95 -2.95 5.05
N LEU A 513 -6.72 -2.70 5.50
CA LEU A 513 -6.31 -1.38 5.97
C LEU A 513 -6.50 -0.30 4.91
N TYR A 514 -6.22 -0.58 3.62
CA TYR A 514 -6.37 0.42 2.57
C TYR A 514 -7.82 0.94 2.43
N HIS A 515 -8.85 0.18 2.86
CA HIS A 515 -10.22 0.69 2.91
C HIS A 515 -10.32 1.87 3.88
N LEU A 516 -9.71 1.73 5.06
CA LEU A 516 -9.70 2.78 6.09
C LEU A 516 -8.86 3.97 5.64
N PHE A 517 -7.74 3.73 4.93
CA PHE A 517 -6.92 4.79 4.38
C PHE A 517 -7.65 5.62 3.32
N PHE A 518 -8.55 5.02 2.53
CA PHE A 518 -9.40 5.80 1.62
C PHE A 518 -10.30 6.78 2.39
N GLU A 519 -10.99 6.33 3.43
CA GLU A 519 -11.82 7.21 4.25
C GLU A 519 -10.98 8.26 4.97
N GLN A 520 -9.86 7.86 5.58
CA GLN A 520 -8.94 8.77 6.24
C GLN A 520 -8.37 9.81 5.28
N GLY A 521 -7.93 9.41 4.08
CA GLY A 521 -7.41 10.32 3.06
C GLY A 521 -8.45 11.37 2.66
N ILE A 522 -9.70 10.98 2.46
CA ILE A 522 -10.79 11.92 2.18
C ILE A 522 -11.08 12.83 3.37
N ASN A 523 -11.00 12.32 4.61
CA ASN A 523 -11.21 13.15 5.80
C ASN A 523 -10.11 14.20 5.99
N LEU A 524 -8.86 13.87 5.64
CA LEU A 524 -7.74 14.80 5.70
C LEU A 524 -7.77 15.92 4.64
N LEU A 525 -8.55 15.75 3.58
CA LEU A 525 -8.69 16.72 2.50
C LEU A 525 -9.74 17.80 2.86
N HIS A 526 -9.55 19.01 2.37
CA HIS A 526 -10.63 19.99 2.27
C HIS A 526 -11.51 19.73 1.02
N ASP A 527 -12.65 20.42 0.91
CA ASP A 527 -13.54 20.26 -0.25
C ASP A 527 -12.86 20.65 -1.56
N ASN A 528 -13.16 19.91 -2.61
CA ASN A 528 -12.56 20.02 -3.94
C ASN A 528 -11.10 19.61 -4.09
N SER A 529 -10.49 19.04 -3.08
CA SER A 529 -9.11 18.55 -3.09
C SER A 529 -8.98 17.13 -3.66
N ILE A 530 -7.75 16.72 -3.95
CA ILE A 530 -7.43 15.51 -4.72
C ILE A 530 -6.92 14.39 -3.81
N LEU A 531 -7.51 13.20 -3.94
CA LEU A 531 -6.98 11.93 -3.45
C LEU A 531 -6.41 11.12 -4.61
N SER A 532 -5.20 10.62 -4.46
CA SER A 532 -4.56 9.71 -5.45
C SER A 532 -3.92 8.53 -4.74
N TYR A 533 -4.52 7.34 -4.85
CA TYR A 533 -3.99 6.12 -4.24
C TYR A 533 -3.80 5.01 -5.26
N ILE A 534 -2.75 4.21 -5.09
CA ILE A 534 -2.62 2.90 -5.72
C ILE A 534 -2.99 1.82 -4.72
N THR A 535 -3.92 0.94 -5.09
CA THR A 535 -4.46 -0.10 -4.19
C THR A 535 -4.87 -1.34 -4.97
N PRO A 536 -5.11 -2.49 -4.32
CA PRO A 536 -5.76 -3.62 -4.97
C PRO A 536 -7.11 -3.24 -5.58
N ASP A 537 -7.43 -3.82 -6.73
CA ASP A 537 -8.67 -3.59 -7.47
C ASP A 537 -9.91 -4.27 -6.86
N THR A 538 -9.74 -5.06 -5.80
CA THR A 538 -10.80 -5.87 -5.17
C THR A 538 -12.02 -5.05 -4.73
N TYR A 539 -11.86 -3.74 -4.56
CA TYR A 539 -12.99 -2.86 -4.24
C TYR A 539 -13.92 -2.58 -5.43
N PHE A 540 -13.54 -2.89 -6.67
CA PHE A 540 -14.40 -2.66 -7.84
C PHE A 540 -15.72 -3.44 -7.76
N SER A 541 -15.69 -4.67 -7.27
CA SER A 541 -16.84 -5.57 -7.26
C SER A 541 -16.96 -6.47 -6.03
N GLY A 542 -15.98 -6.46 -5.12
CA GLY A 542 -15.97 -7.32 -3.93
C GLY A 542 -17.21 -7.13 -3.06
N ASN A 543 -17.80 -8.22 -2.54
CA ASN A 543 -18.96 -8.14 -1.64
C ASN A 543 -18.60 -7.44 -0.32
N ASP A 544 -17.38 -7.61 0.15
CA ASP A 544 -16.89 -7.03 1.41
C ASP A 544 -16.53 -5.54 1.31
N THR A 545 -16.63 -4.94 0.12
CA THR A 545 -16.25 -3.55 -0.16
C THR A 545 -17.42 -2.67 -0.62
N GLU A 546 -18.66 -3.10 -0.39
CA GLU A 546 -19.85 -2.32 -0.74
C GLU A 546 -19.89 -0.98 -0.02
N SER A 547 -19.61 -0.95 1.29
CA SER A 547 -19.56 0.26 2.10
C SER A 547 -18.51 1.27 1.59
N LEU A 548 -17.36 0.79 1.12
CA LEU A 548 -16.33 1.64 0.53
C LEU A 548 -16.79 2.27 -0.79
N ARG A 549 -17.42 1.48 -1.67
CA ARG A 549 -17.96 2.03 -2.94
C ARG A 549 -19.11 3.01 -2.70
N GLU A 550 -19.99 2.71 -1.73
CA GLU A 550 -21.04 3.64 -1.32
C GLU A 550 -20.45 4.94 -0.80
N PHE A 551 -19.38 4.86 0.02
CA PHE A 551 -18.65 6.02 0.51
C PHE A 551 -18.08 6.88 -0.63
N PHE A 552 -17.44 6.26 -1.64
CA PHE A 552 -16.95 6.98 -2.82
C PHE A 552 -18.06 7.67 -3.58
N VAL A 553 -19.16 6.96 -3.83
CA VAL A 553 -20.30 7.53 -4.55
C VAL A 553 -20.93 8.71 -3.78
N LYS A 554 -20.89 8.72 -2.45
CA LYS A 554 -21.45 9.80 -1.64
C LYS A 554 -20.54 11.01 -1.49
N ASN A 555 -19.22 10.81 -1.42
CA ASN A 555 -18.28 11.85 -0.97
C ASN A 555 -17.29 12.28 -2.05
N CYS A 556 -17.16 11.54 -3.17
CA CYS A 556 -16.11 11.77 -4.15
C CYS A 556 -16.65 11.89 -5.57
N GLU A 557 -15.96 12.69 -6.37
CA GLU A 557 -15.98 12.66 -7.82
C GLU A 557 -14.76 11.88 -8.29
N ILE A 558 -14.94 10.70 -8.89
CA ILE A 558 -13.86 9.91 -9.48
C ILE A 558 -13.45 10.58 -10.78
N LYS A 559 -12.20 11.05 -10.86
CA LYS A 559 -11.64 11.67 -12.07
C LYS A 559 -11.19 10.62 -13.06
N SER A 560 -10.39 9.68 -12.60
CA SER A 560 -9.91 8.56 -13.41
C SER A 560 -9.53 7.38 -12.53
N ILE A 561 -9.61 6.19 -13.10
CA ILE A 561 -9.03 4.97 -12.53
C ILE A 561 -8.17 4.34 -13.63
N VAL A 562 -6.92 4.01 -13.33
CA VAL A 562 -6.05 3.21 -14.20
C VAL A 562 -5.90 1.84 -13.59
N HIS A 563 -6.38 0.83 -14.29
CA HIS A 563 -6.38 -0.56 -13.84
C HIS A 563 -5.22 -1.33 -14.45
N TYR A 564 -4.39 -1.89 -13.61
CA TYR A 564 -3.30 -2.79 -13.96
C TYR A 564 -3.69 -4.21 -13.59
N THR A 565 -3.79 -5.06 -14.60
CA THR A 565 -4.15 -6.47 -14.43
C THR A 565 -3.00 -7.29 -13.84
N GLU A 566 -3.26 -8.52 -13.41
CA GLU A 566 -2.21 -9.45 -12.93
C GLU A 566 -1.09 -9.69 -13.97
N LYS A 567 -1.36 -9.46 -15.26
CA LYS A 567 -0.38 -9.61 -16.36
C LYS A 567 0.62 -8.46 -16.42
N ASP A 568 0.26 -7.29 -15.94
CA ASP A 568 1.09 -6.08 -16.03
C ASP A 568 2.22 -6.06 -15.01
N LYS A 569 2.18 -6.94 -13.98
CA LYS A 569 3.23 -7.16 -12.98
C LYS A 569 3.83 -5.86 -12.40
N VAL A 570 2.97 -4.94 -11.97
CA VAL A 570 3.38 -3.63 -11.44
C VAL A 570 4.34 -3.73 -10.26
N PHE A 571 4.12 -4.69 -9.37
CA PHE A 571 4.98 -4.93 -8.21
C PHE A 571 5.80 -6.21 -8.37
N GLU A 572 7.08 -6.15 -8.01
CA GLU A 572 7.93 -7.34 -7.95
C GLU A 572 7.36 -8.36 -6.94
N ASN A 573 7.24 -9.62 -7.34
CA ASN A 573 6.75 -10.73 -6.50
C ASN A 573 5.29 -10.65 -6.02
N VAL A 574 4.45 -9.82 -6.64
CA VAL A 574 3.01 -9.71 -6.37
C VAL A 574 2.22 -10.02 -7.64
N THR A 575 1.33 -10.99 -7.56
CA THR A 575 0.43 -11.41 -8.65
C THR A 575 -0.97 -10.82 -8.50
N GLN A 576 -1.13 -9.72 -7.78
CA GLN A 576 -2.41 -9.07 -7.53
C GLN A 576 -2.61 -7.90 -8.49
N ALA A 577 -3.79 -7.83 -9.11
CA ALA A 577 -4.20 -6.67 -9.88
C ALA A 577 -4.36 -5.43 -8.97
N VAL A 578 -3.94 -4.27 -9.47
CA VAL A 578 -3.99 -3.01 -8.74
C VAL A 578 -4.60 -1.90 -9.58
N ALA A 579 -5.08 -0.86 -8.93
CA ALA A 579 -5.63 0.31 -9.58
C ALA A 579 -5.08 1.59 -8.97
N VAL A 580 -4.67 2.52 -9.83
CA VAL A 580 -4.45 3.93 -9.46
C VAL A 580 -5.78 4.64 -9.57
N CYS A 581 -6.24 5.20 -8.47
CA CYS A 581 -7.49 5.92 -8.41
C CYS A 581 -7.25 7.40 -8.08
N ILE A 582 -7.72 8.30 -8.94
CA ILE A 582 -7.68 9.75 -8.73
C ILE A 582 -9.10 10.25 -8.51
N MET A 583 -9.33 10.81 -7.35
CA MET A 583 -10.63 11.29 -6.91
C MET A 583 -10.55 12.73 -6.42
N LYS A 584 -11.64 13.45 -6.57
CA LYS A 584 -11.84 14.78 -5.98
C LYS A 584 -12.86 14.67 -4.85
N LYS A 585 -12.57 15.24 -3.69
CA LYS A 585 -13.53 15.33 -2.60
C LYS A 585 -14.61 16.34 -2.99
N ASN A 586 -15.72 15.85 -3.49
CA ASN A 586 -16.84 16.72 -3.93
C ASN A 586 -18.14 15.92 -3.98
N ILE A 587 -19.25 16.59 -3.62
CA ILE A 587 -20.61 16.04 -3.72
C ILE A 587 -21.19 16.26 -5.12
N SER A 588 -20.78 17.30 -5.85
CA SER A 588 -21.18 17.55 -7.24
C SER A 588 -20.40 16.65 -8.19
N LYS A 589 -21.09 15.84 -8.99
CA LYS A 589 -20.51 14.76 -9.77
C LYS A 589 -20.69 14.98 -11.26
N ASN A 590 -19.67 14.65 -12.03
CA ASN A 590 -19.83 14.38 -13.44
C ASN A 590 -20.76 13.17 -13.65
N CYS A 591 -21.44 13.12 -14.78
CA CYS A 591 -22.37 12.01 -15.07
C CYS A 591 -21.64 10.66 -15.24
N ILE A 592 -20.36 10.67 -15.59
CA ILE A 592 -19.55 9.50 -15.95
C ILE A 592 -18.10 9.64 -15.48
N PHE A 593 -17.44 8.50 -15.28
CA PHE A 593 -15.98 8.40 -15.16
C PHE A 593 -15.45 7.20 -15.97
N HIS A 594 -14.12 7.12 -16.14
CA HIS A 594 -13.49 6.08 -16.95
C HIS A 594 -12.54 5.23 -16.10
N ILE A 595 -12.55 3.93 -16.36
CA ILE A 595 -11.54 2.97 -15.90
C ILE A 595 -10.70 2.61 -17.12
N PHE A 596 -9.44 3.04 -17.14
CA PHE A 596 -8.49 2.80 -18.21
C PHE A 596 -7.74 1.49 -17.96
N GLU A 597 -7.58 0.69 -19.01
CA GLU A 597 -6.70 -0.47 -19.07
C GLU A 597 -5.71 -0.25 -20.22
N LYS A 598 -4.67 -1.09 -20.33
CA LYS A 598 -3.59 -0.89 -21.30
C LYS A 598 -4.06 -0.61 -22.73
N ASP A 599 -5.05 -1.37 -23.20
CA ASP A 599 -5.53 -1.32 -24.60
C ASP A 599 -7.03 -0.96 -24.71
N SER A 600 -7.66 -0.58 -23.60
CA SER A 600 -9.10 -0.32 -23.55
C SER A 600 -9.50 0.62 -22.42
N TYR A 601 -10.73 1.07 -22.42
CA TYR A 601 -11.30 1.76 -21.28
C TYR A 601 -12.78 1.39 -21.09
N ASN A 602 -13.22 1.39 -19.84
CA ASN A 602 -14.61 1.17 -19.47
C ASN A 602 -15.21 2.48 -18.96
N GLN A 603 -16.34 2.88 -19.52
CA GLN A 603 -17.09 4.05 -19.08
C GLN A 603 -18.12 3.64 -18.04
N ILE A 604 -18.12 4.31 -16.88
CA ILE A 604 -19.04 4.05 -15.78
C ILE A 604 -19.94 5.29 -15.60
N SER A 605 -21.27 5.08 -15.57
CA SER A 605 -22.21 6.13 -15.21
C SER A 605 -22.52 6.10 -13.71
N TYR A 606 -22.47 7.26 -13.06
CA TYR A 606 -22.89 7.37 -11.65
C TYR A 606 -24.36 6.98 -11.42
N SER A 607 -25.24 7.17 -12.41
CA SER A 607 -26.63 6.74 -12.33
C SER A 607 -26.79 5.22 -12.25
N ALA A 608 -25.80 4.47 -12.73
CA ALA A 608 -25.78 3.02 -12.64
C ALA A 608 -25.27 2.51 -11.27
N LEU A 609 -24.63 3.37 -10.48
CA LEU A 609 -24.08 3.04 -9.17
C LEU A 609 -25.15 3.28 -8.09
N ASN A 610 -25.91 2.25 -7.80
CA ASN A 610 -26.99 2.30 -6.81
C ASN A 610 -26.93 1.08 -5.87
N LYS A 611 -27.77 1.06 -4.85
CA LYS A 611 -27.82 0.04 -3.84
C LYS A 611 -28.23 -1.35 -4.38
N GLU A 612 -29.02 -1.41 -5.45
CA GLU A 612 -29.47 -2.66 -6.06
C GLU A 612 -28.32 -3.42 -6.71
N ASN A 613 -27.38 -2.70 -7.33
CA ASN A 613 -26.17 -3.29 -7.90
C ASN A 613 -24.93 -3.15 -7.00
N LYS A 614 -25.11 -2.80 -5.70
CA LYS A 614 -24.06 -2.69 -4.70
C LYS A 614 -22.94 -1.70 -5.10
N PHE A 615 -23.28 -0.66 -5.85
CA PHE A 615 -22.34 0.36 -6.34
C PHE A 615 -21.13 -0.22 -7.13
N ILE A 616 -21.27 -1.37 -7.77
CA ILE A 616 -20.19 -2.07 -8.48
C ILE A 616 -19.66 -1.21 -9.64
N PHE A 617 -18.34 -1.03 -9.71
CA PHE A 617 -17.64 -0.28 -10.76
C PHE A 617 -17.50 -1.12 -12.05
N LYS A 618 -18.61 -1.34 -12.72
CA LYS A 618 -18.63 -1.97 -14.04
C LYS A 618 -19.62 -1.24 -14.92
N SER A 619 -19.29 -1.13 -16.21
CA SER A 619 -20.22 -0.60 -17.20
C SER A 619 -21.52 -1.39 -17.16
N ALA A 620 -22.64 -0.71 -17.40
CA ALA A 620 -23.93 -1.39 -17.48
C ALA A 620 -23.87 -2.43 -18.60
N ASN A 621 -23.63 -3.68 -18.22
CA ASN A 621 -23.55 -4.78 -19.19
C ASN A 621 -24.96 -5.17 -19.59
N ILE A 622 -25.31 -4.88 -20.83
CA ILE A 622 -26.65 -5.12 -21.36
C ILE A 622 -27.04 -6.62 -21.29
N ILE A 623 -26.05 -7.51 -21.43
CA ILE A 623 -26.24 -8.97 -21.30
C ILE A 623 -26.67 -9.31 -19.87
N ILE A 624 -25.93 -8.79 -18.87
CA ILE A 624 -26.24 -9.00 -17.45
C ILE A 624 -27.62 -8.43 -17.10
N THR A 625 -27.95 -7.26 -17.65
CA THR A 625 -29.24 -6.60 -17.44
C THR A 625 -30.40 -7.44 -18.01
N LYS A 626 -30.20 -8.05 -19.19
CA LYS A 626 -31.17 -8.97 -19.77
C LYS A 626 -31.32 -10.24 -18.92
N MET A 627 -30.20 -10.84 -18.48
CA MET A 627 -30.24 -12.05 -17.65
C MET A 627 -30.92 -11.78 -16.29
N LYS A 628 -30.70 -10.63 -15.66
CA LYS A 628 -31.36 -10.24 -14.41
C LYS A 628 -32.89 -10.03 -14.52
N LYS A 629 -33.46 -9.92 -15.72
CA LYS A 629 -34.90 -9.84 -15.92
C LYS A 629 -35.63 -11.18 -15.69
N CYS A 630 -34.92 -12.28 -15.50
CA CYS A 630 -35.53 -13.57 -15.14
C CYS A 630 -36.33 -13.44 -13.84
N LYS A 631 -37.51 -14.03 -13.83
CA LYS A 631 -38.43 -13.99 -12.67
C LYS A 631 -37.87 -14.71 -11.44
N ASN A 632 -37.11 -15.79 -11.64
CA ASN A 632 -36.57 -16.65 -10.61
C ASN A 632 -35.06 -16.67 -10.62
N THR A 633 -34.48 -16.91 -9.45
CA THR A 633 -33.07 -17.25 -9.23
C THR A 633 -32.96 -18.71 -8.75
N PHE A 634 -31.71 -19.20 -8.64
CA PHE A 634 -31.51 -20.53 -8.07
C PHE A 634 -32.00 -20.62 -6.60
N ASP A 635 -31.94 -19.51 -5.84
CA ASP A 635 -32.43 -19.47 -4.46
C ASP A 635 -33.95 -19.70 -4.35
N ASP A 636 -34.71 -19.27 -5.37
CA ASP A 636 -36.19 -19.39 -5.39
C ASP A 636 -36.65 -20.82 -5.69
N ILE A 637 -35.79 -21.63 -6.33
CA ILE A 637 -36.19 -22.92 -6.88
C ILE A 637 -35.34 -24.10 -6.43
N CYS A 638 -34.24 -23.88 -5.73
CA CYS A 638 -33.28 -24.90 -5.31
C CYS A 638 -32.94 -24.80 -3.82
N GLU A 639 -32.72 -25.94 -3.20
CA GLU A 639 -31.92 -26.03 -1.99
C GLU A 639 -30.46 -26.14 -2.41
N ALA A 640 -29.57 -25.23 -1.84
CA ALA A 640 -28.18 -25.18 -2.17
C ALA A 640 -27.31 -24.98 -0.91
N TYR A 641 -26.21 -25.75 -0.80
CA TYR A 641 -25.29 -25.70 0.35
C TYR A 641 -23.88 -26.16 -0.01
N LYS A 642 -22.90 -25.84 0.86
CA LYS A 642 -21.51 -26.21 0.70
C LYS A 642 -21.25 -27.58 1.29
N GLY A 643 -20.98 -28.57 0.46
CA GLY A 643 -20.61 -29.92 0.82
C GLY A 643 -21.55 -30.63 1.83
N ASP A 644 -21.51 -31.96 1.89
CA ASP A 644 -22.20 -32.76 2.88
C ASP A 644 -21.36 -32.92 4.16
N VAL A 645 -20.01 -32.83 4.03
CA VAL A 645 -19.07 -33.07 5.13
C VAL A 645 -17.87 -32.12 5.03
N ASN A 646 -17.39 -31.64 6.19
CA ASN A 646 -16.15 -30.87 6.28
C ASN A 646 -14.94 -31.80 6.28
N LEU A 647 -14.10 -31.66 5.24
CA LEU A 647 -12.93 -32.50 5.00
C LEU A 647 -11.85 -32.38 6.07
N GLY A 648 -11.70 -31.20 6.69
CA GLY A 648 -10.72 -30.95 7.74
C GLY A 648 -11.15 -31.53 9.10
N LEU A 649 -12.40 -31.27 9.50
CA LEU A 649 -12.92 -31.58 10.84
C LEU A 649 -13.33 -33.04 11.00
N LYS A 650 -13.71 -33.73 9.91
CA LYS A 650 -14.32 -35.06 9.93
C LYS A 650 -13.43 -36.17 9.38
N LYS A 651 -12.12 -36.01 9.35
CA LYS A 651 -11.12 -36.97 8.83
C LYS A 651 -11.25 -38.36 9.43
N ASN A 652 -11.60 -38.48 10.70
CA ASN A 652 -11.77 -39.77 11.42
C ASN A 652 -12.93 -40.61 10.91
N PHE A 653 -13.84 -40.08 10.11
CA PHE A 653 -14.97 -40.77 9.49
C PHE A 653 -14.68 -41.26 8.07
N PHE A 654 -13.47 -41.05 7.57
CA PHE A 654 -13.06 -41.47 6.23
C PHE A 654 -12.36 -42.81 6.27
N THR A 655 -12.63 -43.65 5.25
CA THR A 655 -12.07 -45.00 5.12
C THR A 655 -11.88 -45.35 3.65
N ASN A 656 -10.93 -46.22 3.35
CA ASN A 656 -10.75 -46.81 2.01
C ASN A 656 -11.57 -48.09 1.79
N LYS A 657 -12.41 -48.49 2.78
CA LYS A 657 -13.23 -49.68 2.68
C LYS A 657 -14.71 -49.35 2.56
N LYS A 658 -15.37 -49.94 1.57
CA LYS A 658 -16.83 -49.85 1.40
C LYS A 658 -17.53 -50.66 2.50
N SER A 659 -18.57 -50.12 3.13
CA SER A 659 -19.43 -50.80 4.09
C SER A 659 -20.91 -50.41 3.91
N LYS A 660 -21.83 -51.06 4.67
CA LYS A 660 -23.26 -50.73 4.58
C LYS A 660 -23.58 -49.29 5.01
N ASN A 661 -22.75 -48.70 5.89
CA ASN A 661 -22.97 -47.35 6.43
C ASN A 661 -22.03 -46.30 5.81
N THR A 662 -21.38 -46.61 4.70
CA THR A 662 -20.47 -45.66 4.00
C THR A 662 -20.87 -45.47 2.56
N LEU A 663 -20.69 -44.21 2.07
CA LEU A 663 -20.83 -43.87 0.65
C LEU A 663 -19.51 -43.34 0.11
N PRO A 664 -19.29 -43.43 -1.21
CA PRO A 664 -18.09 -42.81 -1.84
C PRO A 664 -18.04 -41.32 -1.52
N LEU A 665 -16.84 -40.85 -1.18
CA LEU A 665 -16.54 -39.42 -0.93
C LEU A 665 -15.90 -38.82 -2.17
N ILE A 666 -16.36 -37.64 -2.60
CA ILE A 666 -15.77 -36.92 -3.69
C ILE A 666 -15.31 -35.53 -3.25
N ARG A 667 -14.31 -35.02 -3.96
CA ARG A 667 -13.72 -33.68 -3.81
C ARG A 667 -13.88 -32.86 -5.09
N GLY A 668 -13.76 -31.53 -5.02
CA GLY A 668 -13.95 -30.66 -6.17
C GLY A 668 -13.12 -31.03 -7.39
N VAL A 669 -11.87 -31.45 -7.21
CA VAL A 669 -10.95 -31.86 -8.30
C VAL A 669 -11.45 -33.06 -9.11
N GLN A 670 -12.39 -33.84 -8.57
CA GLN A 670 -12.97 -35.02 -9.22
C GLN A 670 -14.20 -34.70 -10.06
N ILE A 671 -14.59 -33.41 -10.14
CA ILE A 671 -15.79 -32.97 -10.85
C ILE A 671 -15.36 -32.08 -12.02
N SER A 672 -15.96 -32.35 -13.19
CA SER A 672 -15.90 -31.45 -14.33
C SER A 672 -17.28 -31.32 -14.98
N LYS A 673 -17.35 -30.66 -16.15
CA LYS A 673 -18.60 -30.39 -16.86
C LYS A 673 -19.26 -31.72 -17.30
N TYR A 674 -20.42 -32.09 -16.71
CA TYR A 674 -21.18 -33.31 -16.97
C TYR A 674 -20.46 -34.64 -16.64
N ILE A 675 -19.36 -34.60 -15.91
CA ILE A 675 -18.58 -35.79 -15.58
C ILE A 675 -17.99 -35.71 -14.19
N TRP A 676 -17.69 -36.86 -13.60
CA TRP A 676 -16.97 -37.04 -12.34
C TRP A 676 -16.14 -38.30 -12.34
N SER A 677 -15.15 -38.38 -11.48
CA SER A 677 -14.36 -39.60 -11.27
C SER A 677 -14.48 -40.10 -9.84
N PRO A 678 -14.72 -41.40 -9.63
CA PRO A 678 -14.76 -41.95 -8.28
C PRO A 678 -13.37 -41.87 -7.63
N GLY A 679 -13.35 -41.50 -6.36
CA GLY A 679 -12.17 -41.60 -5.50
C GLY A 679 -12.07 -42.97 -4.84
N SER A 680 -10.99 -43.22 -4.13
CA SER A 680 -10.75 -44.41 -3.32
C SER A 680 -11.33 -44.31 -1.90
N GLU A 681 -11.79 -43.12 -1.51
CA GLU A 681 -12.28 -42.82 -0.16
C GLU A 681 -13.77 -42.98 -0.04
N TYR A 682 -14.19 -43.45 1.13
CA TYR A 682 -15.59 -43.55 1.57
C TYR A 682 -15.75 -42.77 2.87
N CYS A 683 -16.93 -42.23 3.10
CA CYS A 683 -17.26 -41.52 4.33
C CYS A 683 -18.50 -42.16 4.99
N SER A 684 -18.49 -42.17 6.33
CA SER A 684 -19.64 -42.65 7.11
C SER A 684 -20.84 -41.72 7.01
N LEU A 685 -22.02 -42.26 6.87
CA LEU A 685 -23.28 -41.49 6.86
C LEU A 685 -23.50 -40.69 8.17
N THR A 686 -22.87 -41.14 9.26
CA THR A 686 -22.98 -40.46 10.57
C THR A 686 -22.19 -39.15 10.64
N ALA A 687 -21.30 -38.90 9.68
CA ALA A 687 -20.50 -37.66 9.60
C ALA A 687 -21.24 -36.52 8.94
N LEU A 688 -22.32 -36.76 8.24
CA LEU A 688 -23.04 -35.81 7.40
C LEU A 688 -23.68 -34.71 8.23
N SER A 689 -23.47 -33.46 7.79
CA SER A 689 -24.18 -32.28 8.31
C SER A 689 -25.59 -32.16 7.73
N LYS A 690 -25.77 -32.59 6.48
CA LYS A 690 -27.09 -32.75 5.80
C LYS A 690 -27.12 -34.09 5.06
N ASN A 691 -28.19 -34.79 5.11
CA ASN A 691 -28.35 -36.11 4.46
C ASN A 691 -29.41 -36.04 3.36
N HIS A 692 -29.02 -35.64 2.16
CA HIS A 692 -29.81 -35.67 0.93
C HIS A 692 -29.15 -36.55 -0.13
N THR A 693 -28.28 -37.48 0.27
CA THR A 693 -27.49 -38.31 -0.64
C THR A 693 -28.36 -39.30 -1.46
N ASP A 694 -29.55 -39.63 -0.97
CA ASP A 694 -30.55 -40.44 -1.65
C ASP A 694 -31.25 -39.73 -2.81
N LYS A 695 -31.18 -38.39 -2.90
CA LYS A 695 -31.72 -37.60 -4.00
C LYS A 695 -30.73 -37.47 -5.16
N GLU A 696 -31.24 -37.23 -6.36
CA GLU A 696 -30.40 -36.72 -7.46
C GLU A 696 -30.05 -35.28 -7.17
N ARG A 697 -28.74 -34.98 -7.11
CA ARG A 697 -28.24 -33.66 -6.78
C ARG A 697 -27.20 -33.21 -7.80
N ILE A 698 -27.17 -31.93 -8.09
CA ILE A 698 -26.09 -31.29 -8.88
C ILE A 698 -24.94 -31.00 -7.92
N VAL A 699 -23.78 -31.54 -8.24
CA VAL A 699 -22.55 -31.30 -7.48
C VAL A 699 -21.55 -30.63 -8.38
N PHE A 700 -20.92 -29.53 -7.90
CA PHE A 700 -19.99 -28.72 -8.68
C PHE A 700 -18.83 -28.22 -7.83
N GLN A 701 -17.75 -27.77 -8.47
CA GLN A 701 -16.53 -27.32 -7.79
C GLN A 701 -16.79 -26.04 -6.98
N GLU A 702 -16.22 -25.96 -5.78
CA GLU A 702 -16.20 -24.74 -4.97
C GLU A 702 -14.94 -23.91 -5.26
N VAL A 703 -13.82 -24.55 -5.64
CA VAL A 703 -12.58 -23.88 -6.02
C VAL A 703 -12.38 -23.99 -7.53
N ALA A 704 -12.33 -22.84 -8.20
CA ALA A 704 -12.08 -22.73 -9.65
C ALA A 704 -11.21 -21.51 -9.92
N ASN A 705 -10.02 -21.72 -10.48
CA ASN A 705 -9.06 -20.67 -10.79
C ASN A 705 -9.69 -19.60 -11.71
N MET A 706 -9.38 -18.33 -11.48
CA MET A 706 -9.89 -17.20 -12.26
C MET A 706 -9.55 -17.29 -13.75
N GLY A 707 -8.36 -17.82 -14.08
CA GLY A 707 -7.89 -17.99 -15.45
C GLY A 707 -8.60 -19.08 -16.26
N LEU A 708 -9.48 -19.89 -15.66
CA LEU A 708 -10.20 -20.93 -16.39
C LEU A 708 -11.25 -20.33 -17.31
N LYS A 709 -11.33 -20.87 -18.56
CA LYS A 709 -12.38 -20.51 -19.52
C LYS A 709 -13.78 -20.80 -18.96
N GLN A 710 -13.97 -21.95 -18.32
CA GLN A 710 -15.22 -22.37 -17.69
C GLN A 710 -14.99 -22.60 -16.18
N ARG A 711 -15.64 -21.79 -15.34
CA ARG A 711 -15.54 -21.85 -13.86
C ARG A 711 -16.73 -22.56 -13.21
N THR A 712 -17.91 -22.46 -13.80
CA THR A 712 -19.11 -23.16 -13.35
C THR A 712 -19.19 -24.54 -14.01
N LYS A 713 -18.75 -25.60 -13.30
CA LYS A 713 -18.66 -26.97 -13.82
C LYS A 713 -19.32 -27.93 -12.84
N GLY A 714 -20.38 -28.62 -13.24
CA GLY A 714 -21.11 -29.54 -12.38
C GLY A 714 -21.60 -30.80 -13.12
N THR A 715 -22.02 -31.79 -12.33
CA THR A 715 -22.64 -33.03 -12.78
C THR A 715 -23.74 -33.47 -11.81
N ILE A 716 -24.57 -34.43 -12.21
CA ILE A 716 -25.60 -35.00 -11.37
C ILE A 716 -25.09 -36.26 -10.68
N LEU A 717 -25.29 -36.34 -9.37
CA LEU A 717 -24.84 -37.46 -8.53
C LEU A 717 -25.94 -37.91 -7.57
N LYS A 718 -25.94 -39.21 -7.27
CA LYS A 718 -26.82 -39.86 -6.31
C LYS A 718 -26.04 -40.89 -5.51
N ASN A 719 -26.35 -41.05 -4.21
CA ASN A 719 -25.66 -41.98 -3.29
C ASN A 719 -24.13 -41.74 -3.20
N ILE A 720 -23.70 -40.47 -3.21
CA ILE A 720 -22.32 -40.02 -3.12
C ILE A 720 -22.26 -38.86 -2.12
N ILE A 721 -21.20 -38.79 -1.31
CA ILE A 721 -20.98 -37.74 -0.34
C ILE A 721 -20.04 -36.70 -0.96
N ALA A 722 -20.42 -35.44 -0.93
CA ALA A 722 -19.60 -34.30 -1.39
C ALA A 722 -18.84 -33.68 -0.23
N GLY A 723 -17.52 -33.56 -0.34
CA GLY A 723 -16.68 -32.78 0.60
C GLY A 723 -16.94 -31.27 0.46
N ASP A 724 -16.48 -30.48 1.42
CA ASP A 724 -16.64 -29.01 1.45
C ASP A 724 -15.81 -28.26 0.39
N SER A 725 -15.01 -28.95 -0.43
CA SER A 725 -14.43 -28.45 -1.69
C SER A 725 -15.42 -28.51 -2.86
N CYS A 726 -16.64 -28.98 -2.62
CA CYS A 726 -17.77 -29.00 -3.55
C CYS A 726 -18.93 -28.15 -3.01
N ASN A 727 -19.76 -27.68 -3.94
CA ASN A 727 -21.08 -27.17 -3.66
C ASN A 727 -22.13 -28.18 -4.15
N VAL A 728 -23.29 -28.19 -3.48
CA VAL A 728 -24.40 -29.07 -3.78
C VAL A 728 -25.66 -28.26 -3.97
N LEU A 729 -26.44 -28.57 -5.00
CA LEU A 729 -27.77 -28.00 -5.19
C LEU A 729 -28.73 -29.03 -5.80
N PHE A 730 -30.03 -28.92 -5.52
CA PHE A 730 -31.08 -29.70 -6.16
C PHE A 730 -32.39 -28.91 -6.16
N SER A 731 -33.22 -29.19 -7.14
CA SER A 731 -34.51 -28.56 -7.29
C SER A 731 -35.48 -28.90 -6.13
N THR A 732 -36.16 -27.88 -5.66
CA THR A 732 -37.33 -27.98 -4.76
C THR A 732 -38.63 -27.63 -5.48
N ASN A 733 -38.56 -27.36 -6.79
CA ASN A 733 -39.70 -26.97 -7.62
C ASN A 733 -39.80 -27.91 -8.84
N GLU A 734 -40.89 -28.64 -8.95
CA GLU A 734 -41.13 -29.63 -10.02
C GLU A 734 -41.09 -29.03 -11.44
N ASN A 735 -41.37 -27.73 -11.57
CA ASN A 735 -41.32 -27.04 -12.86
C ASN A 735 -39.89 -26.80 -13.35
N PHE A 736 -38.85 -27.08 -12.52
CA PHE A 736 -37.44 -26.90 -12.86
C PHE A 736 -36.65 -28.19 -12.58
N PRO A 737 -36.63 -29.15 -13.49
CA PRO A 737 -35.92 -30.42 -13.28
C PRO A 737 -34.42 -30.25 -13.10
N ASN A 738 -33.75 -31.05 -12.28
CA ASN A 738 -32.31 -30.99 -12.02
C ASN A 738 -31.44 -30.96 -13.30
N LYS A 739 -31.82 -31.72 -14.34
CA LYS A 739 -31.09 -31.74 -15.62
C LYS A 739 -31.17 -30.42 -16.37
N TYR A 740 -32.32 -29.74 -16.31
CA TYR A 740 -32.44 -28.38 -16.85
C TYR A 740 -31.56 -27.38 -16.06
N ILE A 741 -31.59 -27.44 -14.74
CA ILE A 741 -30.75 -26.58 -13.89
C ILE A 741 -29.25 -26.85 -14.14
N LEU A 742 -28.87 -28.12 -14.30
CA LEU A 742 -27.49 -28.49 -14.64
C LEU A 742 -27.04 -27.88 -15.98
N ALA A 743 -27.90 -27.88 -17.00
CA ALA A 743 -27.62 -27.27 -18.29
C ALA A 743 -27.37 -25.75 -18.13
N ILE A 744 -28.23 -25.06 -17.39
CA ILE A 744 -28.08 -23.63 -17.10
C ILE A 744 -26.78 -23.36 -16.33
N LEU A 745 -26.48 -24.13 -15.25
CA LEU A 745 -25.25 -23.99 -14.47
C LEU A 745 -24.00 -24.16 -15.34
N ASN A 746 -24.00 -25.15 -16.23
CA ASN A 746 -22.85 -25.46 -17.09
C ASN A 746 -22.76 -24.59 -18.36
N SER A 747 -23.75 -23.71 -18.60
CA SER A 747 -23.79 -22.89 -19.81
C SER A 747 -22.72 -21.78 -19.79
N LYS A 748 -22.25 -21.38 -20.97
CA LYS A 748 -21.37 -20.23 -21.13
C LYS A 748 -22.05 -18.92 -20.67
N ALA A 749 -23.37 -18.78 -20.82
CA ALA A 749 -24.11 -17.62 -20.34
C ALA A 749 -23.98 -17.43 -18.82
N ILE A 750 -24.22 -18.48 -18.03
CA ILE A 750 -24.05 -18.43 -16.55
C ILE A 750 -22.58 -18.29 -16.17
N ASN A 751 -21.68 -18.94 -16.88
CA ASN A 751 -20.25 -18.74 -16.63
C ASN A 751 -19.82 -17.26 -16.87
N TYR A 752 -20.30 -16.62 -17.94
CA TYR A 752 -20.12 -15.20 -18.20
C TYR A 752 -20.73 -14.34 -17.07
N TYR A 753 -21.98 -14.63 -16.67
CA TYR A 753 -22.64 -13.96 -15.56
C TYR A 753 -21.83 -14.07 -14.27
N PHE A 754 -21.34 -15.27 -13.95
CA PHE A 754 -20.53 -15.52 -12.76
C PHE A 754 -19.19 -14.77 -12.82
N LYS A 755 -18.44 -14.88 -13.93
CA LYS A 755 -17.17 -14.16 -14.12
C LYS A 755 -17.34 -12.64 -14.02
N TYR A 756 -18.49 -12.11 -14.42
CA TYR A 756 -18.76 -10.68 -14.32
C TYR A 756 -18.78 -10.17 -12.85
N PHE A 757 -19.29 -10.99 -11.91
CA PHE A 757 -19.41 -10.59 -10.50
C PHE A 757 -18.32 -11.16 -9.60
N ASN A 758 -17.66 -12.26 -9.97
CA ASN A 758 -16.72 -12.97 -9.13
C ASN A 758 -15.27 -12.86 -9.65
N GLN A 759 -14.41 -12.28 -8.83
CA GLN A 759 -12.96 -12.12 -9.09
C GLN A 759 -12.12 -12.86 -8.03
N THR A 760 -12.60 -14.00 -7.55
CA THR A 760 -11.88 -14.85 -6.59
C THR A 760 -11.71 -16.25 -7.15
N ASN A 761 -10.76 -17.03 -6.65
CA ASN A 761 -10.58 -18.45 -7.04
C ASN A 761 -11.65 -19.39 -6.45
N HIS A 762 -12.76 -18.87 -5.97
CA HIS A 762 -13.85 -19.62 -5.37
C HIS A 762 -15.15 -19.42 -6.14
N VAL A 763 -16.04 -20.41 -6.06
CA VAL A 763 -17.42 -20.36 -6.54
C VAL A 763 -18.35 -20.41 -5.32
N PRO A 764 -18.55 -19.26 -4.62
CA PRO A 764 -19.29 -19.24 -3.35
C PRO A 764 -20.77 -19.61 -3.57
N ILE A 765 -21.32 -20.48 -2.74
CA ILE A 765 -22.73 -20.91 -2.85
C ILE A 765 -23.72 -19.74 -2.72
N GLY A 766 -23.36 -18.71 -1.95
CA GLY A 766 -24.19 -17.51 -1.80
C GLY A 766 -24.28 -16.68 -3.09
N GLU A 767 -23.30 -16.77 -4.00
CA GLU A 767 -23.37 -16.14 -5.32
C GLU A 767 -24.14 -17.03 -6.31
N VAL A 768 -23.92 -18.34 -6.26
CA VAL A 768 -24.63 -19.32 -7.10
C VAL A 768 -26.15 -19.27 -6.88
N ARG A 769 -26.59 -19.10 -5.65
CA ARG A 769 -28.01 -18.90 -5.31
C ARG A 769 -28.64 -17.73 -6.08
N LYS A 770 -27.89 -16.70 -6.41
CA LYS A 770 -28.34 -15.50 -7.13
C LYS A 770 -28.31 -15.67 -8.66
N PHE A 771 -27.91 -16.82 -9.20
CA PHE A 771 -27.92 -17.05 -10.64
C PHE A 771 -29.35 -16.96 -11.16
N PRO A 772 -29.58 -16.08 -12.17
CA PRO A 772 -30.89 -15.99 -12.79
C PRO A 772 -31.19 -17.26 -13.57
N ILE A 773 -32.39 -17.78 -13.46
CA ILE A 773 -32.84 -18.94 -14.22
C ILE A 773 -33.97 -18.54 -15.19
N PRO A 774 -33.78 -18.74 -16.51
CA PRO A 774 -34.83 -18.38 -17.46
C PRO A 774 -36.02 -19.32 -17.34
N SER A 775 -37.22 -18.78 -17.44
CA SER A 775 -38.45 -19.57 -17.56
C SER A 775 -38.52 -20.17 -18.96
N ALA A 776 -38.74 -21.46 -19.04
CA ALA A 776 -38.90 -22.21 -20.31
C ALA A 776 -40.17 -23.05 -20.26
N THR A 777 -40.84 -23.23 -21.41
CA THR A 777 -41.95 -24.13 -21.52
C THR A 777 -41.50 -25.58 -21.31
N PRO A 778 -42.39 -26.51 -20.89
CA PRO A 778 -42.03 -27.92 -20.71
C PRO A 778 -41.37 -28.53 -21.96
N ALA A 779 -41.80 -28.13 -23.16
CA ALA A 779 -41.21 -28.61 -24.44
C ALA A 779 -39.74 -28.09 -24.60
N GLN A 780 -39.47 -26.81 -24.31
CA GLN A 780 -38.14 -26.25 -24.39
C GLN A 780 -37.20 -26.88 -23.32
N GLN A 781 -37.71 -27.13 -22.12
CA GLN A 781 -36.94 -27.83 -21.09
C GLN A 781 -36.62 -29.26 -21.52
N GLN A 782 -37.59 -29.97 -22.11
CA GLN A 782 -37.39 -31.34 -22.59
C GLN A 782 -36.36 -31.43 -23.68
N GLU A 783 -36.31 -30.47 -24.62
CA GLU A 783 -35.26 -30.37 -25.66
C GLU A 783 -33.87 -30.31 -25.02
N ILE A 784 -33.68 -29.45 -24.01
CA ILE A 784 -32.40 -29.31 -23.30
C ILE A 784 -32.07 -30.56 -22.50
N ILE A 785 -33.05 -31.14 -21.79
CA ILE A 785 -32.88 -32.36 -20.99
C ILE A 785 -32.44 -33.55 -21.85
N VAL A 786 -33.00 -33.73 -23.04
CA VAL A 786 -32.57 -34.78 -24.00
C VAL A 786 -31.08 -34.62 -24.40
N LEU A 787 -30.60 -33.39 -24.61
CA LEU A 787 -29.16 -33.13 -24.89
C LEU A 787 -28.29 -33.44 -23.65
N VAL A 788 -28.73 -33.05 -22.46
CA VAL A 788 -28.03 -33.39 -21.21
C VAL A 788 -27.93 -34.89 -21.04
N ASP A 789 -29.02 -35.64 -21.28
CA ASP A 789 -29.02 -37.10 -21.18
C ASP A 789 -28.04 -37.77 -22.14
N LYS A 790 -27.95 -37.25 -23.39
CA LYS A 790 -26.97 -37.73 -24.39
C LYS A 790 -25.54 -37.48 -23.90
N ILE A 791 -25.27 -36.30 -23.36
CA ILE A 791 -23.91 -35.93 -22.82
C ILE A 791 -23.56 -36.83 -21.62
N LEU A 792 -24.49 -36.99 -20.64
CA LEU A 792 -24.26 -37.84 -19.49
C LEU A 792 -24.04 -39.29 -19.87
N ALA A 793 -24.77 -39.80 -20.87
CA ALA A 793 -24.58 -41.15 -21.40
C ALA A 793 -23.23 -41.33 -22.10
N ALA A 794 -22.83 -40.33 -22.95
CA ALA A 794 -21.55 -40.38 -23.63
C ALA A 794 -20.34 -40.33 -22.68
N LYS A 795 -20.48 -39.60 -21.58
CA LYS A 795 -19.38 -39.42 -20.59
C LYS A 795 -19.43 -40.46 -19.46
N LYS A 796 -20.37 -41.37 -19.45
CA LYS A 796 -20.62 -42.34 -18.35
C LYS A 796 -19.40 -43.22 -18.02
N ASP A 797 -18.68 -43.67 -19.05
CA ASP A 797 -17.54 -44.57 -18.92
C ASP A 797 -16.19 -43.84 -18.97
N CYS A 798 -16.20 -42.51 -19.10
CA CYS A 798 -15.03 -41.65 -19.06
C CYS A 798 -14.61 -41.36 -17.61
N ARG A 799 -13.32 -41.05 -17.39
CA ARG A 799 -12.78 -40.61 -16.10
C ARG A 799 -12.05 -39.31 -16.23
N VAL A 800 -12.23 -38.40 -15.28
CA VAL A 800 -11.48 -37.16 -15.18
C VAL A 800 -10.06 -37.52 -14.72
N LYS A 801 -9.06 -37.41 -15.60
CA LYS A 801 -7.65 -37.59 -15.22
C LYS A 801 -6.94 -36.23 -15.07
N HIS A 802 -7.03 -35.34 -16.07
CA HIS A 802 -6.57 -33.93 -16.07
C HIS A 802 -7.37 -33.13 -17.10
N GLU A 803 -7.34 -31.79 -17.02
CA GLU A 803 -8.17 -30.88 -17.86
C GLU A 803 -7.93 -30.98 -19.38
N ASN A 804 -6.84 -31.64 -19.83
CA ASN A 804 -6.43 -31.78 -21.25
C ASN A 804 -6.49 -33.20 -21.78
N ASP A 805 -7.25 -34.14 -21.18
CA ASP A 805 -7.24 -35.52 -21.61
C ASP A 805 -8.01 -35.76 -22.92
N SER A 806 -7.27 -36.22 -23.94
CA SER A 806 -7.78 -36.62 -25.24
C SER A 806 -8.68 -37.89 -25.24
N GLU A 807 -8.88 -38.53 -24.10
CA GLU A 807 -9.70 -39.74 -23.93
C GLU A 807 -11.16 -39.48 -23.51
N LEU A 808 -11.54 -38.21 -23.33
CA LEU A 808 -12.96 -37.87 -23.05
C LEU A 808 -13.79 -37.92 -24.35
N ALA A 809 -14.98 -38.48 -24.24
CA ALA A 809 -15.92 -38.41 -25.36
C ALA A 809 -16.16 -36.96 -25.79
N ASP A 810 -15.98 -36.65 -27.08
CA ASP A 810 -16.24 -35.30 -27.59
C ASP A 810 -17.76 -35.04 -27.60
N THR A 811 -18.17 -34.17 -26.66
CA THR A 811 -19.57 -33.71 -26.55
C THR A 811 -19.73 -32.24 -26.91
N SER A 812 -18.72 -31.62 -27.51
CA SER A 812 -18.66 -30.18 -27.82
C SER A 812 -19.85 -29.70 -28.68
N THR A 813 -20.25 -30.48 -29.64
CA THR A 813 -21.43 -30.17 -30.49
C THR A 813 -22.73 -30.16 -29.70
N LEU A 814 -22.93 -31.11 -28.79
CA LEU A 814 -24.13 -31.15 -27.93
C LEU A 814 -24.12 -30.00 -26.91
N GLU A 815 -22.97 -29.68 -26.36
CA GLU A 815 -22.80 -28.55 -25.45
C GLU A 815 -23.05 -27.21 -26.12
N MET A 816 -22.59 -27.01 -27.37
CA MET A 816 -22.92 -25.85 -28.19
C MET A 816 -24.42 -25.74 -28.50
N GLN A 817 -25.11 -26.84 -28.71
CA GLN A 817 -26.58 -26.85 -28.91
C GLN A 817 -27.30 -26.41 -27.65
N ILE A 818 -26.82 -26.83 -26.46
CA ILE A 818 -27.36 -26.39 -25.15
C ILE A 818 -27.12 -24.89 -25.00
N ASP A 819 -25.89 -24.39 -25.23
CA ASP A 819 -25.59 -22.98 -25.12
C ASP A 819 -26.47 -22.13 -26.04
N ALA A 820 -26.69 -22.54 -27.28
CA ALA A 820 -27.55 -21.84 -28.25
C ALA A 820 -29.02 -21.77 -27.78
N LEU A 821 -29.55 -22.85 -27.19
CA LEU A 821 -30.88 -22.85 -26.59
C LEU A 821 -30.96 -21.94 -25.37
N VAL A 822 -29.94 -21.96 -24.51
CA VAL A 822 -29.86 -21.13 -23.31
C VAL A 822 -29.75 -19.63 -23.67
N TYR A 823 -28.98 -19.27 -24.72
CA TYR A 823 -28.90 -17.90 -25.20
C TYR A 823 -30.28 -17.37 -25.65
N LYS A 824 -31.04 -18.18 -26.39
CA LYS A 824 -32.42 -17.84 -26.80
C LYS A 824 -33.33 -17.62 -25.60
N LEU A 825 -33.23 -18.46 -24.55
CA LEU A 825 -34.03 -18.30 -23.33
C LEU A 825 -33.73 -16.99 -22.58
N TYR A 826 -32.49 -16.50 -22.63
CA TYR A 826 -32.13 -15.18 -22.07
C TYR A 826 -32.43 -14.01 -23.02
N GLY A 827 -32.86 -14.27 -24.27
CA GLY A 827 -33.15 -13.23 -25.26
C GLY A 827 -31.90 -12.47 -25.72
N LEU A 828 -30.78 -13.18 -25.87
CA LEU A 828 -29.50 -12.60 -26.29
C LEU A 828 -29.44 -12.47 -27.82
N THR A 829 -28.83 -11.36 -28.30
CA THR A 829 -28.57 -11.13 -29.74
C THR A 829 -27.29 -11.82 -30.21
N ASP A 830 -27.08 -11.92 -31.53
CA ASP A 830 -25.86 -12.54 -32.07
C ASP A 830 -24.57 -11.77 -31.67
N GLU A 831 -24.64 -10.44 -31.56
CA GLU A 831 -23.52 -9.63 -31.06
C GLU A 831 -23.20 -9.91 -29.58
N GLU A 832 -24.24 -10.06 -28.75
CA GLU A 832 -24.11 -10.38 -27.32
C GLU A 832 -23.55 -11.80 -27.13
N ILE A 833 -23.99 -12.75 -27.96
CA ILE A 833 -23.47 -14.14 -27.98
C ILE A 833 -21.97 -14.14 -28.35
N LYS A 834 -21.54 -13.36 -29.35
CA LYS A 834 -20.12 -13.25 -29.69
C LYS A 834 -19.26 -12.75 -28.53
N ILE A 835 -19.76 -11.80 -27.75
CA ILE A 835 -19.08 -11.31 -26.53
C ILE A 835 -18.89 -12.43 -25.50
N ILE A 836 -19.94 -13.22 -25.25
CA ILE A 836 -19.89 -14.36 -24.33
C ILE A 836 -18.91 -15.44 -24.84
N GLU A 837 -18.91 -15.72 -26.13
CA GLU A 837 -18.06 -16.76 -26.73
C GLU A 837 -16.57 -16.40 -26.72
N GLN A 838 -16.21 -15.11 -26.69
CA GLN A 838 -14.83 -14.61 -26.63
C GLN A 838 -14.28 -14.54 -25.20
N THR A 839 -15.14 -14.63 -24.16
CA THR A 839 -14.79 -14.52 -22.73
C THR A 839 -14.50 -15.88 -22.11
#